data_fa64784131e8062e119e36ea06abdc60
#
_entry.id   fa64784131e8062e119e36ea06abdc60
#
_cell.length_a   1.000
_cell.length_b   1.000
_cell.length_c   1.000
_cell.angle_alpha   90.00
_cell.angle_beta   90.00
_cell.angle_gamma   90.00
#
_symmetry.space_group_name_H-M   'P 1'
#
loop_
_entity.id
_entity.type
_entity.pdbx_description
1 polymer ?
#
loop_
_entity_poly.entity_id
_entity_poly.type
_entity_poly.pdbx_seq_one_letter_code
_entity_poly.pdbx_strand_id
1 'polypeptide(L)'
;MNHKSDRRKFIKTAALTGAGLGLAHTFPALYAGSVKMIGNTANQTSKGSNSFTPNRVASWWTTIEDLQWPQKQITDKIKRRAEGFAKANIDTAVNFGFHIRFDFADYFGQLHGYNADVCEALHQHGIYFMEHYSCNHISRPKNEEELIKMNTFQRHHVLLYHDAVAAKYAQYEGHLFNDVCQVDLRDASLGYAPQYQLNTFCHSNPNYLDMHQKYLQRLLKEVPLDGIMVDDMCNYAGPTVCGCKFCRERFMKAYGHEIPAFGETNFWGDTTKETLEWGNYENPVFRDWLRMKVDAVTDHLKMIKTTMGEKSLMTCCSNTGPLILNALSLDLEKLAPQLDFFVLENVGTNVQNVDWIKMDAEALLQKDIAAKKGNRPAMALSYTIYETGAYFGWALSRFWGVSNWCSTLNARLVEDPPDAMEQEDVISKTNNWEKQFSDLHYNSGKDLAEVRLVYSRDCKVNGWRNTDGHEHWDSVAEWSRQLVKNNVGYQFVRSAELEDANALLKENTPLILDAVGCVSDKQFAAIKTYLSKGGIAWLALPFGTHDEKGFVRKVALSDELKKNRYKNLVLTASAIASKPLEKLIPDNTFKPVIKQIKGDKRWMARIRLYDGKPVIHFMNTALKAIPHPSLKDLSGIPILIGLDAATKDNELVYEINTTNFPLENLSIVSPELNDLARTVIIKRKTHSIYTVQLNLEGVKVYAVAQ
;
A
#
# COMPACT_ATOMS: atom_id res chain seq x y z
N MET A 1 7.49 -7.07 29.58
CA MET A 1 6.43 -6.07 29.46
C MET A 1 5.84 -6.17 28.07
N ASN A 2 4.54 -6.31 27.97
CA ASN A 2 3.80 -6.91 26.86
C ASN A 2 3.86 -6.12 25.52
N HIS A 3 4.79 -6.45 24.63
CA HIS A 3 4.77 -6.00 23.22
C HIS A 3 3.62 -6.58 22.37
N LYS A 4 2.92 -7.61 22.87
CA LYS A 4 1.78 -8.24 22.17
C LYS A 4 0.53 -7.35 22.07
N SER A 5 0.34 -6.41 22.99
CA SER A 5 -0.86 -5.55 23.03
C SER A 5 -0.89 -4.48 21.93
N ASP A 6 0.25 -3.92 21.56
CA ASP A 6 0.29 -2.83 20.56
C ASP A 6 0.14 -3.34 19.12
N ARG A 7 0.66 -4.54 18.85
CA ARG A 7 0.52 -5.18 17.54
C ARG A 7 -0.94 -5.55 17.23
N ARG A 8 -1.70 -5.97 18.25
CA ARG A 8 -3.14 -6.25 18.11
C ARG A 8 -3.96 -5.02 17.76
N LYS A 9 -3.61 -3.87 18.31
CA LYS A 9 -4.27 -2.59 17.98
C LYS A 9 -3.98 -2.16 16.54
N PHE A 10 -2.74 -2.29 16.09
CA PHE A 10 -2.34 -1.97 14.72
C PHE A 10 -3.04 -2.86 13.70
N ILE A 11 -3.12 -4.16 13.94
CA ILE A 11 -3.78 -5.13 13.06
C ILE A 11 -5.29 -4.86 12.96
N LYS A 12 -5.96 -4.55 14.07
CA LYS A 12 -7.36 -4.09 14.05
C LYS A 12 -7.53 -2.80 13.25
N THR A 13 -6.58 -1.90 13.32
CA THR A 13 -6.59 -0.62 12.61
C THR A 13 -6.34 -0.79 11.11
N ALA A 14 -5.35 -1.59 10.71
CA ALA A 14 -5.05 -1.84 9.29
C ALA A 14 -6.19 -2.60 8.56
N ALA A 15 -6.87 -3.51 9.26
CA ALA A 15 -8.04 -4.20 8.73
C ALA A 15 -9.30 -3.33 8.66
N LEU A 16 -9.34 -2.20 9.39
CA LEU A 16 -10.49 -1.30 9.48
C LEU A 16 -10.39 -0.08 8.54
N THR A 17 -9.24 0.18 7.95
CA THR A 17 -9.00 1.42 7.17
C THR A 17 -9.23 1.29 5.67
N GLY A 18 -9.46 0.10 5.14
CA GLY A 18 -9.74 -0.11 3.73
C GLY A 18 -11.15 0.28 3.27
N ALA A 19 -12.02 0.78 4.14
CA ALA A 19 -13.40 1.10 3.79
C ALA A 19 -13.64 2.61 3.73
N GLY A 20 -13.89 3.11 2.55
CA GLY A 20 -14.35 4.49 2.30
C GLY A 20 -15.64 4.81 3.07
N LEU A 21 -15.68 5.96 3.66
CA LEU A 21 -16.70 6.45 4.58
C LEU A 21 -17.69 7.42 3.89
N GLY A 22 -18.98 7.20 3.86
CA GLY A 22 -20.02 8.11 3.30
C GLY A 22 -21.35 8.20 4.08
N LEU A 23 -21.99 9.35 4.28
CA LEU A 23 -23.23 9.57 5.06
C LEU A 23 -24.51 9.51 4.20
N ALA A 24 -25.60 9.05 4.80
CA ALA A 24 -26.92 9.01 4.19
C ALA A 24 -27.86 10.11 4.74
N HIS A 25 -28.62 10.72 3.84
CA HIS A 25 -29.93 11.29 4.14
C HIS A 25 -30.98 10.68 3.22
N THR A 26 -32.13 10.40 3.78
CA THR A 26 -33.27 9.77 3.11
C THR A 26 -34.01 10.70 2.18
N PHE A 27 -34.25 10.30 0.92
CA PHE A 27 -35.24 10.89 0.03
C PHE A 27 -36.01 9.83 -0.77
N PRO A 28 -37.29 10.09 -1.13
CA PRO A 28 -38.15 9.13 -1.78
C PRO A 28 -37.87 8.96 -3.27
N ALA A 29 -38.10 7.75 -3.74
CA ALA A 29 -37.95 7.36 -5.14
C ALA A 29 -38.99 8.05 -6.05
N LEU A 30 -38.55 8.65 -7.16
CA LEU A 30 -39.42 9.02 -8.26
C LEU A 30 -38.67 9.02 -9.62
N TYR A 31 -39.25 8.28 -10.57
CA TYR A 31 -39.18 8.33 -12.02
C TYR A 31 -37.97 7.81 -12.80
N ALA A 32 -38.23 6.70 -13.45
CA ALA A 32 -37.49 6.22 -14.62
C ALA A 32 -37.97 7.00 -15.87
N GLY A 33 -37.13 7.82 -16.44
CA GLY A 33 -37.34 8.49 -17.72
C GLY A 33 -36.28 8.07 -18.75
N SER A 34 -36.73 7.50 -19.88
CA SER A 34 -35.87 7.08 -20.98
C SER A 34 -35.20 8.31 -21.65
N VAL A 35 -33.89 8.34 -21.62
CA VAL A 35 -33.10 9.40 -22.32
C VAL A 35 -32.62 8.85 -23.67
N LYS A 36 -33.02 9.52 -24.76
CA LYS A 36 -32.50 9.32 -26.12
C LYS A 36 -31.04 9.82 -26.17
N MET A 37 -30.14 8.95 -26.61
CA MET A 37 -28.77 9.32 -26.92
C MET A 37 -28.71 10.22 -28.15
N ILE A 38 -28.14 11.40 -27.98
CA ILE A 38 -27.71 12.27 -29.10
C ILE A 38 -26.21 12.01 -29.28
N GLY A 39 -25.87 11.33 -30.36
CA GLY A 39 -24.48 11.08 -30.71
C GLY A 39 -23.86 12.33 -31.35
N ASN A 40 -22.86 12.88 -30.74
CA ASN A 40 -21.90 13.77 -31.35
C ASN A 40 -20.59 13.05 -31.59
N THR A 41 -20.31 12.69 -32.84
CA THR A 41 -19.01 12.20 -33.28
C THR A 41 -18.04 13.38 -33.39
N ALA A 42 -17.28 13.63 -32.34
CA ALA A 42 -16.07 14.44 -32.41
C ALA A 42 -14.90 13.55 -32.83
N ASN A 43 -14.24 13.93 -33.93
CA ASN A 43 -13.01 13.30 -34.42
C ASN A 43 -11.92 13.30 -33.31
N GLN A 44 -11.73 12.18 -32.67
CA GLN A 44 -10.55 11.95 -31.85
C GLN A 44 -9.41 11.43 -32.74
N THR A 45 -8.44 12.29 -32.99
CA THR A 45 -7.13 11.86 -33.48
C THR A 45 -6.50 10.95 -32.43
N SER A 46 -6.31 9.70 -32.78
CA SER A 46 -5.59 8.70 -31.97
C SER A 46 -4.18 9.21 -31.67
N LYS A 47 -3.97 9.78 -30.49
CA LYS A 47 -2.65 9.90 -29.90
C LYS A 47 -2.26 8.52 -29.35
N GLY A 48 -1.04 8.06 -29.69
CA GLY A 48 -0.49 6.81 -29.23
C GLY A 48 -0.56 6.68 -27.69
N SER A 49 -0.51 5.45 -27.18
CA SER A 49 -0.65 5.09 -25.78
C SER A 49 0.36 5.85 -24.90
N ASN A 50 -0.04 7.03 -24.43
CA ASN A 50 0.71 7.75 -23.41
C ASN A 50 0.27 7.19 -22.05
N SER A 51 1.02 6.22 -21.53
CA SER A 51 0.91 5.87 -20.11
C SER A 51 1.21 7.13 -19.30
N PHE A 52 0.20 7.67 -18.62
CA PHE A 52 0.42 8.80 -17.73
C PHE A 52 1.11 8.36 -16.43
N THR A 53 1.76 9.28 -15.75
CA THR A 53 2.40 9.04 -14.46
C THR A 53 1.72 9.90 -13.41
N PRO A 54 0.97 9.29 -12.46
CA PRO A 54 0.32 10.04 -11.41
C PRO A 54 1.35 10.60 -10.42
N ASN A 55 1.33 11.90 -10.19
CA ASN A 55 2.28 12.57 -9.30
C ASN A 55 1.60 13.28 -8.13
N ARG A 56 0.51 14.00 -8.41
CA ARG A 56 -0.25 14.79 -7.44
C ARG A 56 -1.70 14.32 -7.51
N VAL A 57 -1.97 13.28 -6.74
CA VAL A 57 -3.22 12.52 -6.80
C VAL A 57 -4.16 12.99 -5.70
N ALA A 58 -5.43 13.19 -6.03
CA ALA A 58 -6.48 13.50 -5.08
C ALA A 58 -7.74 12.66 -5.32
N SER A 59 -8.53 12.46 -4.27
CA SER A 59 -9.80 11.74 -4.37
C SER A 59 -10.92 12.64 -4.88
N TRP A 60 -11.63 12.17 -5.90
CA TRP A 60 -12.90 12.74 -6.33
C TRP A 60 -14.04 12.07 -5.59
N TRP A 61 -14.54 12.71 -4.53
CA TRP A 61 -15.61 12.14 -3.72
C TRP A 61 -16.97 12.28 -4.42
N THR A 62 -17.56 11.13 -4.75
CA THR A 62 -18.93 11.01 -5.28
C THR A 62 -19.89 10.71 -4.12
N THR A 63 -21.03 11.38 -4.09
CA THR A 63 -21.99 11.34 -2.99
C THR A 63 -23.36 10.88 -3.47
N ILE A 64 -24.26 10.51 -2.54
CA ILE A 64 -25.61 10.07 -2.91
C ILE A 64 -26.40 11.14 -3.69
N GLU A 65 -26.14 12.41 -3.41
CA GLU A 65 -26.74 13.54 -4.12
C GLU A 65 -26.32 13.57 -5.58
N ASP A 66 -25.14 13.08 -5.90
CA ASP A 66 -24.62 13.04 -7.27
C ASP A 66 -25.40 12.06 -8.17
N LEU A 67 -26.17 11.11 -7.58
CA LEU A 67 -27.12 10.28 -8.32
C LEU A 67 -28.31 11.07 -8.87
N GLN A 68 -28.50 12.33 -8.49
CA GLN A 68 -29.46 13.23 -9.10
C GLN A 68 -29.00 13.75 -10.49
N TRP A 69 -27.79 13.38 -10.92
CA TRP A 69 -27.36 13.64 -12.29
C TRP A 69 -28.44 13.17 -13.30
N PRO A 70 -28.77 13.94 -14.36
CA PRO A 70 -28.02 15.09 -14.90
C PRO A 70 -28.59 16.48 -14.48
N GLN A 71 -29.12 16.61 -13.28
CA GLN A 71 -29.63 17.92 -12.86
C GLN A 71 -28.55 19.01 -12.90
N LYS A 72 -28.96 20.23 -13.28
CA LYS A 72 -28.04 21.37 -13.49
C LYS A 72 -27.12 21.65 -12.29
N GLN A 73 -27.63 21.54 -11.08
CA GLN A 73 -26.84 21.75 -9.86
C GLN A 73 -25.66 20.76 -9.74
N ILE A 74 -25.84 19.53 -10.20
CA ILE A 74 -24.78 18.51 -10.17
C ILE A 74 -23.76 18.77 -11.28
N THR A 75 -24.21 19.10 -12.50
CA THR A 75 -23.30 19.43 -13.60
C THR A 75 -22.49 20.70 -13.33
N ASP A 76 -23.08 21.71 -12.67
CA ASP A 76 -22.37 22.91 -12.22
C ASP A 76 -21.36 22.59 -11.10
N LYS A 77 -21.70 21.68 -10.16
CA LYS A 77 -20.79 21.19 -9.13
C LYS A 77 -19.56 20.49 -9.75
N ILE A 78 -19.76 19.63 -10.75
CA ILE A 78 -18.67 18.94 -11.45
C ILE A 78 -17.67 19.95 -12.02
N LYS A 79 -18.16 20.98 -12.74
CA LYS A 79 -17.30 22.01 -13.35
C LYS A 79 -16.49 22.76 -12.31
N ARG A 80 -17.15 23.26 -11.25
CA ARG A 80 -16.45 24.00 -10.17
C ARG A 80 -15.35 23.15 -9.53
N ARG A 81 -15.64 21.87 -9.25
CA ARG A 81 -14.65 20.96 -8.65
C ARG A 81 -13.47 20.69 -9.59
N ALA A 82 -13.72 20.50 -10.90
CA ALA A 82 -12.64 20.31 -11.86
C ALA A 82 -11.73 21.55 -11.97
N GLU A 83 -12.33 22.77 -11.98
CA GLU A 83 -11.57 24.02 -11.92
C GLU A 83 -10.71 24.10 -10.66
N GLY A 84 -11.25 23.65 -9.53
CA GLY A 84 -10.56 23.63 -8.29
C GLY A 84 -9.38 22.67 -8.28
N PHE A 85 -9.55 21.47 -8.75
CA PHE A 85 -8.47 20.50 -8.92
C PHE A 85 -7.36 21.06 -9.81
N ALA A 86 -7.70 21.78 -10.87
CA ALA A 86 -6.73 22.45 -11.71
C ALA A 86 -5.93 23.54 -10.96
N LYS A 87 -6.60 24.39 -10.17
CA LYS A 87 -5.96 25.41 -9.34
C LYS A 87 -5.01 24.81 -8.30
N ALA A 88 -5.36 23.65 -7.74
CA ALA A 88 -4.51 22.92 -6.80
C ALA A 88 -3.36 22.16 -7.46
N ASN A 89 -3.18 22.27 -8.79
CA ASN A 89 -2.18 21.51 -9.54
C ASN A 89 -2.28 19.98 -9.35
N ILE A 90 -3.48 19.45 -9.16
CA ILE A 90 -3.76 18.01 -9.19
C ILE A 90 -3.60 17.54 -10.63
N ASP A 91 -2.94 16.41 -10.86
CA ASP A 91 -2.80 15.82 -12.19
C ASP A 91 -3.62 14.54 -12.38
N THR A 92 -4.05 13.93 -11.29
CA THR A 92 -4.83 12.69 -11.32
C THR A 92 -5.91 12.71 -10.25
N ALA A 93 -7.14 12.50 -10.66
CA ALA A 93 -8.29 12.32 -9.77
C ALA A 93 -8.66 10.85 -9.71
N VAL A 94 -8.85 10.31 -8.50
CA VAL A 94 -9.36 8.94 -8.30
C VAL A 94 -10.74 9.03 -7.69
N ASN A 95 -11.73 8.42 -8.32
CA ASN A 95 -13.10 8.42 -7.82
C ASN A 95 -13.17 7.74 -6.45
N PHE A 96 -13.93 8.32 -5.54
CA PHE A 96 -14.24 7.75 -4.23
C PHE A 96 -15.74 7.92 -3.97
N GLY A 97 -16.41 6.83 -3.69
CA GLY A 97 -17.84 6.76 -3.48
C GLY A 97 -18.46 5.60 -4.25
N PHE A 98 -19.60 5.14 -3.80
CA PHE A 98 -20.25 3.93 -4.33
C PHE A 98 -19.31 2.75 -4.44
N HIS A 99 -18.51 2.57 -3.39
CA HIS A 99 -17.38 1.67 -3.35
C HIS A 99 -17.80 0.22 -3.54
N ILE A 100 -18.81 -0.28 -2.81
CA ILE A 100 -19.36 -1.63 -3.02
C ILE A 100 -20.22 -1.61 -4.27
N ARG A 101 -19.58 -1.77 -5.42
CA ARG A 101 -20.14 -1.42 -6.72
C ARG A 101 -21.44 -2.12 -7.07
N PHE A 102 -21.57 -3.39 -6.79
CA PHE A 102 -22.75 -4.17 -7.16
C PHE A 102 -24.01 -3.86 -6.32
N ASP A 103 -23.85 -3.15 -5.19
CA ASP A 103 -25.01 -2.60 -4.45
C ASP A 103 -25.80 -1.58 -5.30
N PHE A 104 -25.19 -1.03 -6.32
CA PHE A 104 -25.73 0.03 -7.16
C PHE A 104 -26.01 -0.43 -8.60
N ALA A 105 -26.18 -1.75 -8.82
CA ALA A 105 -26.34 -2.29 -10.17
C ALA A 105 -27.49 -1.66 -10.96
N ASP A 106 -28.58 -1.30 -10.30
CA ASP A 106 -29.75 -0.64 -10.93
C ASP A 106 -29.50 0.83 -11.27
N TYR A 107 -28.43 1.43 -10.74
CA TYR A 107 -28.07 2.84 -10.91
C TYR A 107 -26.83 3.05 -11.79
N PHE A 108 -26.32 2.01 -12.44
CA PHE A 108 -25.13 2.14 -13.28
C PHE A 108 -25.27 3.18 -14.39
N GLY A 109 -26.47 3.37 -14.93
CA GLY A 109 -26.70 4.40 -15.94
C GLY A 109 -26.43 5.82 -15.42
N GLN A 110 -26.94 6.15 -14.23
CA GLN A 110 -26.72 7.44 -13.57
C GLN A 110 -25.26 7.61 -13.15
N LEU A 111 -24.70 6.58 -12.52
CA LEU A 111 -23.33 6.60 -12.03
C LEU A 111 -22.31 6.75 -13.15
N HIS A 112 -22.49 6.00 -14.23
CA HIS A 112 -21.59 6.11 -15.41
C HIS A 112 -21.76 7.42 -16.15
N GLY A 113 -23.01 7.92 -16.28
CA GLY A 113 -23.25 9.24 -16.89
C GLY A 113 -22.60 10.37 -16.07
N TYR A 114 -22.75 10.35 -14.75
CA TYR A 114 -22.06 11.28 -13.88
C TYR A 114 -20.53 11.18 -14.03
N ASN A 115 -19.96 9.97 -14.00
CA ASN A 115 -18.53 9.77 -14.15
C ASN A 115 -18.01 10.20 -15.54
N ALA A 116 -18.82 10.07 -16.59
CA ALA A 116 -18.46 10.56 -17.93
C ALA A 116 -18.32 12.08 -17.95
N ASP A 117 -19.28 12.80 -17.34
CA ASP A 117 -19.22 14.28 -17.23
C ASP A 117 -18.03 14.72 -16.37
N VAL A 118 -17.74 13.99 -15.27
CA VAL A 118 -16.55 14.24 -14.43
C VAL A 118 -15.27 14.08 -15.24
N CYS A 119 -15.17 12.98 -15.99
CA CYS A 119 -14.04 12.71 -16.88
C CYS A 119 -13.82 13.83 -17.88
N GLU A 120 -14.89 14.26 -18.57
CA GLU A 120 -14.82 15.34 -19.55
C GLU A 120 -14.37 16.67 -18.92
N ALA A 121 -14.94 17.02 -17.77
CA ALA A 121 -14.58 18.25 -17.06
C ALA A 121 -13.11 18.25 -16.61
N LEU A 122 -12.60 17.12 -16.10
CA LEU A 122 -11.20 16.99 -15.69
C LEU A 122 -10.25 17.01 -16.88
N HIS A 123 -10.60 16.32 -17.99
CA HIS A 123 -9.80 16.30 -19.22
C HIS A 123 -9.65 17.68 -19.85
N GLN A 124 -10.65 18.58 -19.73
CA GLN A 124 -10.54 19.98 -20.17
C GLN A 124 -9.40 20.74 -19.46
N HIS A 125 -9.01 20.28 -18.28
CA HIS A 125 -7.89 20.83 -17.51
C HIS A 125 -6.61 19.96 -17.58
N GLY A 126 -6.59 18.91 -18.39
CA GLY A 126 -5.44 18.00 -18.50
C GLY A 126 -5.25 17.08 -17.31
N ILE A 127 -6.29 16.86 -16.51
CA ILE A 127 -6.29 16.00 -15.32
C ILE A 127 -6.82 14.62 -15.71
N TYR A 128 -6.08 13.58 -15.37
CA TYR A 128 -6.50 12.19 -15.59
C TYR A 128 -7.54 11.76 -14.56
N PHE A 129 -8.44 10.85 -14.98
CA PHE A 129 -9.47 10.31 -14.12
C PHE A 129 -9.41 8.78 -14.03
N MET A 130 -9.34 8.27 -12.80
CA MET A 130 -9.41 6.84 -12.52
C MET A 130 -10.68 6.51 -11.74
N GLU A 131 -11.40 5.49 -12.20
CA GLU A 131 -12.51 4.91 -11.43
C GLU A 131 -11.96 4.04 -10.29
N HIS A 132 -12.67 4.01 -9.17
CA HIS A 132 -12.33 3.18 -8.01
C HIS A 132 -13.55 2.47 -7.46
N TYR A 133 -13.44 1.16 -7.27
CA TYR A 133 -14.51 0.36 -6.67
C TYR A 133 -13.99 -0.96 -6.12
N SER A 134 -14.71 -1.50 -5.13
CA SER A 134 -14.56 -2.88 -4.69
C SER A 134 -15.30 -3.81 -5.66
N CYS A 135 -14.57 -4.80 -6.17
CA CYS A 135 -15.10 -5.66 -7.23
C CYS A 135 -15.77 -6.93 -6.71
N ASN A 136 -15.41 -7.40 -5.52
CA ASN A 136 -15.75 -8.75 -5.04
C ASN A 136 -16.62 -8.75 -3.79
N HIS A 137 -17.37 -7.69 -3.56
CA HIS A 137 -18.19 -7.54 -2.37
C HIS A 137 -19.63 -7.16 -2.70
N ILE A 138 -20.51 -7.52 -1.78
CA ILE A 138 -21.92 -7.12 -1.75
C ILE A 138 -22.34 -6.90 -0.30
N SER A 139 -23.03 -5.80 -0.01
CA SER A 139 -23.50 -5.49 1.35
C SER A 139 -24.54 -6.50 1.82
N ARG A 140 -24.40 -6.99 3.04
CA ARG A 140 -25.26 -7.97 3.68
C ARG A 140 -25.37 -7.75 5.17
N PRO A 141 -25.99 -6.65 5.61
CA PRO A 141 -26.31 -6.47 7.01
C PRO A 141 -27.22 -7.60 7.49
N LYS A 142 -26.90 -8.19 8.64
CA LYS A 142 -27.65 -9.33 9.20
C LYS A 142 -28.91 -8.93 9.96
N ASN A 143 -28.95 -7.67 10.40
CA ASN A 143 -30.03 -7.11 11.19
C ASN A 143 -30.10 -5.58 11.00
N GLU A 144 -31.11 -4.97 11.59
CA GLU A 144 -31.36 -3.53 11.50
C GLU A 144 -30.23 -2.70 12.12
N GLU A 145 -29.62 -3.17 13.19
CA GLU A 145 -28.50 -2.47 13.85
C GLU A 145 -27.28 -2.38 12.90
N GLU A 146 -26.93 -3.47 12.25
CA GLU A 146 -25.86 -3.49 11.25
C GLU A 146 -26.21 -2.60 10.05
N LEU A 147 -27.46 -2.61 9.58
CA LEU A 147 -27.91 -1.75 8.49
C LEU A 147 -27.79 -0.27 8.86
N ILE A 148 -28.24 0.12 10.04
CA ILE A 148 -28.11 1.49 10.55
C ILE A 148 -26.62 1.87 10.64
N LYS A 149 -25.78 0.98 11.16
CA LYS A 149 -24.35 1.19 11.26
C LYS A 149 -23.71 1.41 9.88
N MET A 150 -24.03 0.59 8.89
CA MET A 150 -23.53 0.76 7.52
C MET A 150 -23.94 2.10 6.93
N ASN A 151 -25.21 2.44 7.03
CA ASN A 151 -25.74 3.66 6.45
C ASN A 151 -25.26 4.93 7.19
N THR A 152 -25.03 4.86 8.49
CA THR A 152 -24.67 6.01 9.32
C THR A 152 -23.17 6.20 9.45
N PHE A 153 -22.42 5.13 9.70
CA PHE A 153 -21.03 5.21 10.10
C PHE A 153 -20.05 4.73 9.02
N GLN A 154 -20.41 3.69 8.27
CA GLN A 154 -19.54 3.14 7.22
C GLN A 154 -19.80 3.78 5.87
N ARG A 155 -20.88 4.57 5.77
CA ARG A 155 -21.24 5.33 4.58
C ARG A 155 -21.43 4.50 3.32
N HIS A 156 -21.70 3.22 3.49
CA HIS A 156 -22.21 2.39 2.44
C HIS A 156 -23.65 2.75 2.20
N HIS A 157 -23.97 3.16 1.00
CA HIS A 157 -25.34 3.39 0.60
C HIS A 157 -25.94 2.06 0.17
N VAL A 158 -26.60 1.37 1.11
CA VAL A 158 -27.29 0.10 0.81
C VAL A 158 -28.64 0.43 0.23
N LEU A 159 -28.72 0.55 -1.09
CA LEU A 159 -29.97 0.89 -1.77
C LEU A 159 -30.85 -0.34 -2.06
N LEU A 160 -30.24 -1.51 -2.33
CA LEU A 160 -30.95 -2.69 -2.83
C LEU A 160 -31.23 -3.75 -1.78
N TYR A 161 -30.50 -3.78 -0.66
CA TYR A 161 -30.46 -4.95 0.21
C TYR A 161 -30.87 -4.67 1.66
N HIS A 162 -31.61 -3.62 1.90
CA HIS A 162 -32.26 -3.39 3.18
C HIS A 162 -33.35 -4.42 3.50
N ASP A 163 -33.83 -5.16 2.50
CA ASP A 163 -34.76 -6.25 2.64
C ASP A 163 -34.06 -7.60 2.39
N ALA A 164 -34.02 -8.45 3.42
CA ALA A 164 -33.41 -9.78 3.35
C ALA A 164 -34.07 -10.70 2.30
N VAL A 165 -35.35 -10.48 1.94
CA VAL A 165 -36.02 -11.23 0.88
C VAL A 165 -35.52 -10.77 -0.49
N ALA A 166 -35.49 -9.45 -0.73
CA ALA A 166 -34.99 -8.87 -1.97
C ALA A 166 -33.53 -9.27 -2.24
N ALA A 167 -32.71 -9.31 -1.19
CA ALA A 167 -31.31 -9.71 -1.26
C ALA A 167 -31.07 -11.11 -1.85
N LYS A 168 -32.04 -12.03 -1.71
CA LYS A 168 -31.96 -13.39 -2.28
C LYS A 168 -32.11 -13.41 -3.80
N TYR A 169 -32.78 -12.42 -4.38
CA TYR A 169 -33.08 -12.32 -5.80
C TYR A 169 -32.22 -11.30 -6.52
N ALA A 170 -31.40 -10.57 -5.77
CA ALA A 170 -30.50 -9.57 -6.33
C ALA A 170 -29.49 -10.21 -7.28
N GLN A 171 -29.34 -9.63 -8.48
CA GLN A 171 -28.54 -10.19 -9.56
C GLN A 171 -27.98 -9.08 -10.48
N TYR A 172 -27.00 -9.44 -11.23
CA TYR A 172 -26.49 -8.64 -12.35
C TYR A 172 -26.15 -9.55 -13.52
N GLU A 173 -26.55 -9.18 -14.76
CA GLU A 173 -26.29 -9.94 -15.99
C GLU A 173 -26.73 -11.41 -15.91
N GLY A 174 -27.84 -11.69 -15.20
CA GLY A 174 -28.39 -13.04 -15.04
C GLY A 174 -27.73 -13.90 -13.97
N HIS A 175 -26.77 -13.36 -13.22
CA HIS A 175 -26.10 -14.05 -12.11
C HIS A 175 -26.62 -13.55 -10.76
N LEU A 176 -27.19 -14.46 -9.98
CA LEU A 176 -27.58 -14.17 -8.59
C LEU A 176 -26.34 -13.96 -7.73
N PHE A 177 -26.32 -12.89 -6.93
CA PHE A 177 -25.15 -12.59 -6.10
C PHE A 177 -24.83 -13.69 -5.09
N ASN A 178 -25.84 -14.35 -4.53
CA ASN A 178 -25.62 -15.45 -3.60
C ASN A 178 -24.91 -16.64 -4.27
N ASP A 179 -25.18 -16.92 -5.54
CA ASP A 179 -24.58 -18.05 -6.27
C ASP A 179 -23.10 -17.83 -6.62
N VAL A 180 -22.66 -16.59 -6.60
CA VAL A 180 -21.28 -16.23 -6.89
C VAL A 180 -20.43 -15.97 -5.63
N CYS A 181 -21.05 -15.99 -4.44
CA CYS A 181 -20.36 -15.82 -3.18
C CYS A 181 -19.39 -16.97 -2.87
N GLN A 182 -18.40 -16.64 -2.05
CA GLN A 182 -17.54 -17.64 -1.40
C GLN A 182 -18.35 -18.49 -0.44
N VAL A 183 -17.85 -19.69 -0.14
CA VAL A 183 -18.45 -20.63 0.81
C VAL A 183 -17.45 -20.91 1.92
N ASP A 184 -17.89 -20.71 3.16
CA ASP A 184 -17.05 -20.98 4.34
C ASP A 184 -16.94 -22.50 4.56
N LEU A 185 -15.73 -23.00 4.76
CA LEU A 185 -15.46 -24.43 5.00
C LEU A 185 -15.90 -24.90 6.39
N ARG A 186 -16.16 -23.99 7.32
CA ARG A 186 -16.57 -24.36 8.68
C ARG A 186 -18.00 -24.90 8.72
N ASP A 187 -18.91 -24.29 7.95
CA ASP A 187 -20.36 -24.55 8.09
C ASP A 187 -21.14 -24.48 6.77
N ALA A 188 -20.46 -24.36 5.64
CA ALA A 188 -21.04 -24.18 4.31
C ALA A 188 -21.88 -22.89 4.15
N SER A 189 -21.79 -21.93 5.05
CA SER A 189 -22.40 -20.62 4.90
C SER A 189 -21.73 -19.78 3.84
N LEU A 190 -22.36 -18.68 3.41
CA LEU A 190 -21.73 -17.73 2.51
C LEU A 190 -20.59 -16.99 3.22
N GLY A 191 -19.46 -16.84 2.54
CA GLY A 191 -18.30 -16.14 3.03
C GLY A 191 -18.67 -14.71 3.46
N TYR A 192 -18.37 -14.34 4.71
CA TYR A 192 -18.80 -13.12 5.32
C TYR A 192 -17.65 -12.37 5.98
N ALA A 193 -17.53 -11.08 5.68
CA ALA A 193 -16.57 -10.17 6.28
C ALA A 193 -17.29 -9.32 7.36
N PRO A 194 -17.25 -9.72 8.64
CA PRO A 194 -18.07 -9.10 9.69
C PRO A 194 -17.65 -7.66 10.00
N GLN A 195 -16.40 -7.30 9.76
CA GLN A 195 -15.90 -5.94 9.96
C GLN A 195 -16.55 -4.92 9.02
N TYR A 196 -17.05 -5.38 7.85
CA TYR A 196 -17.66 -4.55 6.82
C TYR A 196 -19.12 -4.91 6.54
N GLN A 197 -19.69 -5.92 7.18
CA GLN A 197 -21.03 -6.46 6.93
C GLN A 197 -21.24 -6.85 5.45
N LEU A 198 -20.27 -7.52 4.85
CA LEU A 198 -20.26 -7.89 3.43
C LEU A 198 -20.23 -9.40 3.22
N ASN A 199 -20.95 -9.91 2.19
CA ASN A 199 -20.57 -11.16 1.57
C ASN A 199 -19.50 -10.92 0.50
N THR A 200 -18.63 -11.91 0.30
CA THR A 200 -17.52 -11.84 -0.63
C THR A 200 -17.71 -12.78 -1.80
N PHE A 201 -17.40 -12.34 -3.02
CA PHE A 201 -17.51 -13.16 -4.23
C PHE A 201 -16.26 -14.03 -4.43
N CYS A 202 -16.46 -15.18 -5.10
CA CYS A 202 -15.38 -16.15 -5.26
C CYS A 202 -14.57 -15.93 -6.54
N HIS A 203 -13.29 -15.64 -6.40
CA HIS A 203 -12.34 -15.43 -7.51
C HIS A 203 -12.15 -16.67 -8.42
N SER A 204 -12.59 -17.85 -8.01
CA SER A 204 -12.58 -19.06 -8.85
C SER A 204 -13.94 -19.35 -9.52
N ASN A 205 -14.98 -18.58 -9.20
CA ASN A 205 -16.33 -18.83 -9.75
C ASN A 205 -16.45 -18.19 -11.15
N PRO A 206 -16.62 -18.99 -12.23
CA PRO A 206 -16.69 -18.47 -13.59
C PRO A 206 -17.88 -17.53 -13.82
N ASN A 207 -18.99 -17.74 -13.11
CA ASN A 207 -20.16 -16.85 -13.21
C ASN A 207 -19.85 -15.46 -12.63
N TYR A 208 -19.10 -15.39 -11.55
CA TYR A 208 -18.63 -14.11 -11.02
C TYR A 208 -17.65 -13.43 -11.97
N LEU A 209 -16.72 -14.18 -12.54
CA LEU A 209 -15.75 -13.61 -13.49
C LEU A 209 -16.46 -13.09 -14.74
N ASP A 210 -17.46 -13.79 -15.28
CA ASP A 210 -18.29 -13.33 -16.39
C ASP A 210 -19.08 -12.05 -16.02
N MET A 211 -19.73 -12.07 -14.87
CA MET A 211 -20.47 -10.90 -14.34
C MET A 211 -19.57 -9.65 -14.23
N HIS A 212 -18.39 -9.81 -13.65
CA HIS A 212 -17.45 -8.70 -13.49
C HIS A 212 -16.88 -8.25 -14.82
N GLN A 213 -16.56 -9.16 -15.73
CA GLN A 213 -16.07 -8.81 -17.06
C GLN A 213 -17.11 -8.00 -17.87
N LYS A 214 -18.38 -8.39 -17.82
CA LYS A 214 -19.47 -7.64 -18.46
C LYS A 214 -19.64 -6.26 -17.85
N TYR A 215 -19.55 -6.13 -16.53
CA TYR A 215 -19.54 -4.84 -15.86
C TYR A 215 -18.39 -3.95 -16.35
N LEU A 216 -17.16 -4.48 -16.40
CA LEU A 216 -15.99 -3.75 -16.91
C LEU A 216 -16.17 -3.30 -18.35
N GLN A 217 -16.66 -4.19 -19.23
CA GLN A 217 -16.92 -3.85 -20.64
C GLN A 217 -17.94 -2.71 -20.77
N ARG A 218 -18.99 -2.75 -19.93
CA ARG A 218 -19.97 -1.68 -19.85
C ARG A 218 -19.36 -0.37 -19.37
N LEU A 219 -18.63 -0.39 -18.27
CA LEU A 219 -17.95 0.78 -17.70
C LEU A 219 -17.00 1.43 -18.72
N LEU A 220 -16.14 0.65 -19.37
CA LEU A 220 -15.18 1.12 -20.35
C LEU A 220 -15.84 1.69 -21.62
N LYS A 221 -17.05 1.24 -21.95
CA LYS A 221 -17.84 1.75 -23.07
C LYS A 221 -18.55 3.06 -22.71
N GLU A 222 -19.05 3.19 -21.48
CA GLU A 222 -19.91 4.28 -21.04
C GLU A 222 -19.11 5.46 -20.45
N VAL A 223 -17.89 5.23 -19.94
CA VAL A 223 -17.05 6.25 -19.28
C VAL A 223 -15.67 6.34 -19.97
N PRO A 224 -15.24 7.52 -20.45
CA PRO A 224 -13.94 7.70 -21.12
C PRO A 224 -12.78 7.82 -20.10
N LEU A 225 -12.73 6.97 -19.09
CA LEU A 225 -11.74 6.98 -18.02
C LEU A 225 -10.32 6.60 -18.51
N ASP A 226 -9.29 7.02 -17.76
CA ASP A 226 -7.88 6.75 -18.06
C ASP A 226 -7.37 5.48 -17.39
N GLY A 227 -7.99 5.08 -16.30
CA GLY A 227 -7.63 3.88 -15.56
C GLY A 227 -8.67 3.46 -14.55
N ILE A 228 -8.40 2.34 -13.91
CA ILE A 228 -9.25 1.77 -12.85
C ILE A 228 -8.38 1.38 -11.66
N MET A 229 -8.84 1.72 -10.49
CA MET A 229 -8.41 1.12 -9.23
C MET A 229 -9.44 0.07 -8.82
N VAL A 230 -9.03 -1.18 -8.88
CA VAL A 230 -9.84 -2.29 -8.35
C VAL A 230 -9.40 -2.51 -6.91
N ASP A 231 -10.25 -2.15 -5.99
CA ASP A 231 -9.99 -2.35 -4.57
C ASP A 231 -10.44 -3.73 -4.10
N ASP A 232 -9.99 -4.12 -2.92
CA ASP A 232 -10.38 -5.37 -2.26
C ASP A 232 -10.09 -6.64 -3.07
N MET A 233 -9.05 -6.64 -3.91
CA MET A 233 -8.62 -7.82 -4.66
C MET A 233 -8.03 -8.90 -3.74
N CYS A 234 -8.84 -9.39 -2.81
CA CYS A 234 -8.44 -10.32 -1.76
C CYS A 234 -9.64 -11.10 -1.20
N ASN A 235 -9.40 -11.96 -0.21
CA ASN A 235 -10.42 -12.78 0.44
C ASN A 235 -10.75 -12.25 1.84
N TYR A 236 -11.50 -11.18 1.96
CA TYR A 236 -11.85 -10.56 3.25
C TYR A 236 -12.67 -11.44 4.21
N ALA A 237 -13.36 -12.48 3.71
CA ALA A 237 -14.00 -13.45 4.57
C ALA A 237 -13.01 -14.32 5.36
N GLY A 238 -11.70 -14.13 5.13
CA GLY A 238 -10.64 -14.70 5.93
C GLY A 238 -10.08 -16.03 5.44
N PRO A 239 -9.34 -16.75 6.32
CA PRO A 239 -8.61 -17.95 5.92
C PRO A 239 -9.51 -19.16 5.63
N THR A 240 -10.77 -19.16 6.08
CA THR A 240 -11.67 -20.33 6.00
C THR A 240 -12.45 -20.43 4.70
N VAL A 241 -12.32 -19.49 3.79
CA VAL A 241 -12.92 -19.50 2.46
C VAL A 241 -11.87 -19.81 1.39
N CYS A 242 -12.18 -20.45 0.27
CA CYS A 242 -13.49 -20.79 -0.21
C CYS A 242 -13.62 -22.30 -0.45
N GLY A 243 -14.72 -22.87 0.06
CA GLY A 243 -15.05 -24.29 -0.10
C GLY A 243 -16.05 -24.58 -1.22
N CYS A 244 -16.35 -23.64 -2.14
CA CYS A 244 -17.30 -23.84 -3.24
C CYS A 244 -16.80 -24.88 -4.25
N LYS A 245 -17.70 -25.42 -5.07
CA LYS A 245 -17.38 -26.45 -6.08
C LYS A 245 -16.24 -26.04 -7.01
N PHE A 246 -16.20 -24.78 -7.45
CA PHE A 246 -15.16 -24.29 -8.37
C PHE A 246 -13.77 -24.20 -7.72
N CYS A 247 -13.70 -23.85 -6.43
CA CYS A 247 -12.45 -23.92 -5.68
C CYS A 247 -11.98 -25.35 -5.49
N ARG A 248 -12.90 -26.30 -5.21
CA ARG A 248 -12.60 -27.73 -5.09
C ARG A 248 -12.06 -28.31 -6.40
N GLU A 249 -12.72 -28.03 -7.50
CA GLU A 249 -12.28 -28.44 -8.85
C GLU A 249 -10.91 -27.84 -9.21
N ARG A 250 -10.72 -26.54 -8.94
CA ARG A 250 -9.45 -25.85 -9.17
C ARG A 250 -8.31 -26.44 -8.35
N PHE A 251 -8.55 -26.73 -7.08
CA PHE A 251 -7.55 -27.28 -6.18
C PHE A 251 -7.12 -28.68 -6.59
N MET A 252 -8.10 -29.55 -6.87
CA MET A 252 -7.83 -30.89 -7.38
C MET A 252 -7.04 -30.86 -8.69
N LYS A 253 -7.44 -29.99 -9.63
CA LYS A 253 -6.76 -29.88 -10.93
C LYS A 253 -5.34 -29.36 -10.81
N ALA A 254 -5.07 -28.36 -9.94
CA ALA A 254 -3.77 -27.71 -9.85
C ALA A 254 -2.78 -28.44 -8.95
N TYR A 255 -3.25 -29.07 -7.87
CA TYR A 255 -2.40 -29.62 -6.82
C TYR A 255 -2.63 -31.12 -6.55
N GLY A 256 -3.67 -31.73 -7.12
CA GLY A 256 -4.00 -33.15 -6.89
C GLY A 256 -4.55 -33.45 -5.49
N HIS A 257 -4.99 -32.43 -4.76
CA HIS A 257 -5.53 -32.52 -3.42
C HIS A 257 -7.00 -32.19 -3.36
N GLU A 258 -7.73 -32.84 -2.45
CA GLU A 258 -9.08 -32.45 -2.11
C GLU A 258 -9.08 -31.37 -1.03
N ILE A 259 -9.94 -30.37 -1.18
CA ILE A 259 -10.24 -29.44 -0.09
C ILE A 259 -11.00 -30.21 1.00
N PRO A 260 -10.69 -30.02 2.29
CA PRO A 260 -11.38 -30.71 3.38
C PRO A 260 -12.90 -30.63 3.31
N ALA A 261 -13.56 -31.62 3.90
CA ALA A 261 -14.99 -31.57 4.10
C ALA A 261 -15.41 -30.39 4.98
N PHE A 262 -16.65 -29.95 4.85
CA PHE A 262 -17.18 -28.92 5.72
C PHE A 262 -17.14 -29.37 7.19
N GLY A 263 -16.73 -28.48 8.06
CA GLY A 263 -16.58 -28.74 9.49
C GLY A 263 -15.27 -29.39 9.92
N GLU A 264 -14.36 -29.72 8.99
CA GLU A 264 -13.04 -30.25 9.33
C GLU A 264 -12.16 -29.16 9.99
N THR A 265 -11.78 -29.36 11.25
CA THR A 265 -11.09 -28.33 12.05
C THR A 265 -9.57 -28.47 12.06
N ASN A 266 -9.03 -29.67 11.85
CA ASN A 266 -7.58 -29.91 11.91
C ASN A 266 -6.79 -29.19 10.82
N PHE A 267 -7.48 -28.76 9.76
CA PHE A 267 -6.91 -28.05 8.63
C PHE A 267 -6.41 -26.63 9.01
N TRP A 268 -7.00 -26.01 10.03
CA TRP A 268 -6.73 -24.62 10.41
C TRP A 268 -5.65 -24.48 11.47
N GLY A 269 -5.22 -25.55 12.08
CA GLY A 269 -4.32 -25.51 13.23
C GLY A 269 -5.02 -25.02 14.49
N ASP A 270 -4.35 -24.17 15.26
CA ASP A 270 -4.86 -23.64 16.54
C ASP A 270 -5.87 -22.51 16.29
N THR A 271 -7.15 -22.84 16.37
CA THR A 271 -8.27 -21.89 16.18
C THR A 271 -8.61 -21.09 17.46
N THR A 272 -7.88 -21.27 18.55
CA THR A 272 -8.02 -20.44 19.77
C THR A 272 -7.34 -19.06 19.61
N LYS A 273 -6.46 -18.94 18.63
CA LYS A 273 -5.78 -17.69 18.28
C LYS A 273 -6.71 -16.75 17.49
N GLU A 274 -6.25 -15.51 17.29
CA GLU A 274 -6.90 -14.58 16.35
C GLU A 274 -6.99 -15.22 14.95
N THR A 275 -8.12 -15.11 14.28
CA THR A 275 -8.42 -15.78 12.98
C THR A 275 -7.31 -15.60 11.94
N LEU A 276 -6.66 -14.44 11.95
CA LEU A 276 -5.59 -14.12 11.01
C LEU A 276 -4.27 -14.84 11.30
N GLU A 277 -4.15 -15.47 12.46
CA GLU A 277 -2.99 -16.29 12.86
C GLU A 277 -3.23 -17.79 12.61
N TRP A 278 -4.41 -18.17 12.12
CA TRP A 278 -4.72 -19.56 11.82
C TRP A 278 -3.90 -20.08 10.66
N GLY A 279 -3.43 -21.30 10.79
CA GLY A 279 -2.75 -22.01 9.72
C GLY A 279 -2.00 -23.22 10.20
N ASN A 280 -2.36 -24.37 9.64
CA ASN A 280 -1.59 -25.59 9.84
C ASN A 280 -0.50 -25.69 8.76
N TYR A 281 0.55 -24.87 8.90
CA TYR A 281 1.64 -24.77 7.93
C TYR A 281 2.53 -26.02 7.86
N GLU A 282 2.46 -26.91 8.84
CA GLU A 282 3.08 -28.23 8.79
C GLU A 282 2.38 -29.13 7.75
N ASN A 283 1.11 -28.88 7.49
CA ASN A 283 0.35 -29.60 6.48
C ASN A 283 0.63 -29.02 5.06
N PRO A 284 1.27 -29.77 4.16
CA PRO A 284 1.53 -29.31 2.81
C PRO A 284 0.26 -29.02 2.01
N VAL A 285 -0.83 -29.73 2.27
CA VAL A 285 -2.13 -29.48 1.62
C VAL A 285 -2.67 -28.11 1.98
N PHE A 286 -2.49 -27.68 3.24
CA PHE A 286 -2.87 -26.33 3.68
C PHE A 286 -2.05 -25.24 2.96
N ARG A 287 -0.73 -25.44 2.84
CA ARG A 287 0.13 -24.50 2.10
C ARG A 287 -0.27 -24.40 0.62
N ASP A 288 -0.57 -25.51 -0.01
CA ASP A 288 -1.00 -25.54 -1.41
C ASP A 288 -2.38 -24.90 -1.59
N TRP A 289 -3.28 -25.05 -0.62
CA TRP A 289 -4.57 -24.37 -0.63
C TRP A 289 -4.42 -22.83 -0.55
N LEU A 290 -3.51 -22.31 0.28
CA LEU A 290 -3.19 -20.88 0.30
C LEU A 290 -2.64 -20.41 -1.04
N ARG A 291 -1.75 -21.18 -1.67
CA ARG A 291 -1.21 -20.88 -3.01
C ARG A 291 -2.30 -20.81 -4.06
N MET A 292 -3.22 -21.78 -4.06
CA MET A 292 -4.36 -21.80 -4.97
C MET A 292 -5.24 -20.55 -4.82
N LYS A 293 -5.47 -20.09 -3.61
CA LYS A 293 -6.24 -18.86 -3.34
C LYS A 293 -5.55 -17.62 -3.91
N VAL A 294 -4.24 -17.50 -3.71
CA VAL A 294 -3.42 -16.41 -4.28
C VAL A 294 -3.45 -16.47 -5.82
N ASP A 295 -3.36 -17.66 -6.40
CA ASP A 295 -3.44 -17.85 -7.85
C ASP A 295 -4.81 -17.47 -8.41
N ALA A 296 -5.90 -17.75 -7.68
CA ALA A 296 -7.25 -17.35 -8.09
C ALA A 296 -7.42 -15.82 -8.14
N VAL A 297 -6.92 -15.10 -7.12
CA VAL A 297 -6.91 -13.64 -7.10
C VAL A 297 -6.05 -13.08 -8.25
N THR A 298 -4.89 -13.67 -8.49
CA THR A 298 -3.97 -13.25 -9.55
C THR A 298 -4.59 -13.43 -10.94
N ASP A 299 -5.23 -14.57 -11.19
CA ASP A 299 -5.89 -14.86 -12.47
C ASP A 299 -7.09 -13.92 -12.72
N HIS A 300 -7.82 -13.58 -11.66
CA HIS A 300 -8.89 -12.58 -11.75
C HIS A 300 -8.34 -11.20 -12.13
N LEU A 301 -7.28 -10.73 -11.47
CA LEU A 301 -6.65 -9.45 -11.83
C LEU A 301 -6.11 -9.46 -13.26
N LYS A 302 -5.59 -10.58 -13.73
CA LYS A 302 -5.16 -10.76 -15.12
C LYS A 302 -6.33 -10.62 -16.11
N MET A 303 -7.50 -11.19 -15.78
CA MET A 303 -8.72 -11.02 -16.57
C MET A 303 -9.12 -9.54 -16.63
N ILE A 304 -9.09 -8.84 -15.51
CA ILE A 304 -9.38 -7.40 -15.44
C ILE A 304 -8.43 -6.63 -16.36
N LYS A 305 -7.11 -6.80 -16.23
CA LYS A 305 -6.10 -6.11 -17.06
C LYS A 305 -6.30 -6.40 -18.55
N THR A 306 -6.61 -7.66 -18.90
CA THR A 306 -6.89 -8.06 -20.28
C THR A 306 -8.12 -7.35 -20.83
N THR A 307 -9.17 -7.23 -20.04
CA THR A 307 -10.42 -6.53 -20.44
C THR A 307 -10.20 -5.02 -20.59
N MET A 308 -9.36 -4.43 -19.74
CA MET A 308 -9.03 -3.00 -19.78
C MET A 308 -8.13 -2.61 -20.96
N GLY A 309 -7.38 -3.55 -21.54
CA GLY A 309 -6.42 -3.27 -22.61
C GLY A 309 -5.31 -2.31 -22.15
N GLU A 310 -5.20 -1.16 -22.84
CA GLU A 310 -4.16 -0.16 -22.57
C GLU A 310 -4.45 0.77 -21.38
N LYS A 311 -5.66 0.71 -20.81
CA LYS A 311 -6.01 1.54 -19.66
C LYS A 311 -5.20 1.14 -18.43
N SER A 312 -4.88 2.12 -17.60
CA SER A 312 -4.06 1.91 -16.40
C SER A 312 -4.82 1.15 -15.32
N LEU A 313 -4.13 0.21 -14.68
CA LEU A 313 -4.69 -0.61 -13.59
C LEU A 313 -3.85 -0.46 -12.33
N MET A 314 -4.52 -0.22 -11.22
CA MET A 314 -3.95 -0.33 -9.88
C MET A 314 -4.90 -1.08 -8.94
N THR A 315 -4.38 -1.55 -7.83
CA THR A 315 -5.15 -2.10 -6.71
C THR A 315 -4.65 -1.54 -5.39
N CYS A 316 -5.53 -1.44 -4.42
CA CYS A 316 -5.22 -1.06 -3.05
C CYS A 316 -5.05 -2.30 -2.15
N CYS A 317 -4.85 -2.08 -0.85
CA CYS A 317 -4.67 -3.12 0.17
C CYS A 317 -3.49 -4.05 -0.11
N SER A 318 -2.50 -3.60 -0.86
CA SER A 318 -1.35 -4.39 -1.30
C SER A 318 -0.17 -4.30 -0.35
N ASN A 319 -0.42 -4.46 0.95
CA ASN A 319 0.69 -4.50 1.89
C ASN A 319 1.40 -5.87 1.89
N THR A 320 2.58 -5.92 2.49
CA THR A 320 3.47 -7.08 2.44
C THR A 320 3.41 -7.94 3.71
N GLY A 321 2.60 -7.56 4.70
CA GLY A 321 2.49 -8.27 5.96
C GLY A 321 2.01 -9.72 5.78
N PRO A 322 2.46 -10.67 6.60
CA PRO A 322 2.07 -12.08 6.49
C PRO A 322 0.57 -12.30 6.61
N LEU A 323 -0.07 -11.45 7.37
CA LEU A 323 -1.51 -11.43 7.54
C LEU A 323 -2.25 -11.25 6.22
N ILE A 324 -1.81 -10.30 5.41
CA ILE A 324 -2.44 -9.98 4.13
C ILE A 324 -2.28 -11.14 3.15
N LEU A 325 -1.09 -11.72 3.04
CA LEU A 325 -0.85 -12.81 2.11
C LEU A 325 -1.63 -14.07 2.51
N ASN A 326 -1.49 -14.50 3.75
CA ASN A 326 -2.00 -15.80 4.17
C ASN A 326 -3.51 -15.78 4.46
N ALA A 327 -3.99 -14.72 5.10
CA ALA A 327 -5.40 -14.58 5.45
C ALA A 327 -6.24 -14.06 4.29
N LEU A 328 -5.73 -13.06 3.57
CA LEU A 328 -6.46 -12.36 2.51
C LEU A 328 -6.08 -12.83 1.11
N SER A 329 -5.05 -13.68 0.98
CA SER A 329 -4.59 -14.24 -0.31
C SER A 329 -4.04 -13.17 -1.27
N LEU A 330 -3.45 -12.11 -0.73
CA LEU A 330 -2.93 -11.00 -1.50
C LEU A 330 -1.40 -11.07 -1.54
N ASP A 331 -0.84 -11.32 -2.73
CA ASP A 331 0.60 -11.41 -2.96
C ASP A 331 1.02 -10.39 -4.01
N LEU A 332 1.57 -9.27 -3.57
CA LEU A 332 1.93 -8.16 -4.44
C LEU A 332 2.94 -8.56 -5.55
N GLU A 333 3.88 -9.46 -5.27
CA GLU A 333 4.83 -9.91 -6.28
C GLU A 333 4.16 -10.69 -7.43
N LYS A 334 3.08 -11.41 -7.15
CA LYS A 334 2.26 -12.07 -8.17
C LYS A 334 1.32 -11.12 -8.90
N LEU A 335 0.77 -10.13 -8.21
CA LEU A 335 -0.10 -9.11 -8.79
C LEU A 335 0.67 -8.11 -9.67
N ALA A 336 1.90 -7.79 -9.28
CA ALA A 336 2.75 -6.77 -9.91
C ALA A 336 2.83 -6.80 -11.44
N PRO A 337 2.88 -7.97 -12.13
CA PRO A 337 2.90 -7.99 -13.60
C PRO A 337 1.67 -7.37 -14.28
N GLN A 338 0.54 -7.29 -13.58
CA GLN A 338 -0.72 -6.76 -14.09
C GLN A 338 -0.92 -5.28 -13.76
N LEU A 339 -0.17 -4.75 -12.79
CA LEU A 339 -0.36 -3.40 -12.28
C LEU A 339 0.48 -2.38 -13.04
N ASP A 340 -0.11 -1.23 -13.32
CA ASP A 340 0.58 -0.07 -13.88
C ASP A 340 1.04 0.90 -12.80
N PHE A 341 0.32 0.96 -11.68
CA PHE A 341 0.64 1.76 -10.50
C PHE A 341 0.57 0.90 -9.24
N PHE A 342 1.37 1.26 -8.23
CA PHE A 342 1.41 0.59 -6.94
C PHE A 342 0.94 1.54 -5.86
N VAL A 343 0.06 1.08 -4.99
CA VAL A 343 -0.53 1.90 -3.93
C VAL A 343 -0.22 1.30 -2.56
N LEU A 344 0.47 2.07 -1.74
CA LEU A 344 0.60 1.83 -0.31
C LEU A 344 -0.49 2.62 0.41
N GLU A 345 -1.36 1.94 1.12
CA GLU A 345 -2.34 2.59 1.96
C GLU A 345 -1.68 3.09 3.23
N ASN A 346 -1.43 4.39 3.28
CA ASN A 346 -0.87 5.08 4.42
C ASN A 346 -1.98 5.78 5.19
N VAL A 347 -2.09 5.50 6.47
CA VAL A 347 -3.19 5.98 7.27
C VAL A 347 -2.82 7.25 8.00
N GLY A 348 -2.91 8.38 7.33
CA GLY A 348 -2.63 9.69 7.91
C GLY A 348 -3.51 10.07 9.11
N THR A 349 -4.76 9.59 9.16
CA THR A 349 -5.69 9.84 10.27
C THR A 349 -5.38 9.03 11.52
N ASN A 350 -4.68 7.91 11.39
CA ASN A 350 -4.34 7.00 12.50
C ASN A 350 -2.93 7.23 13.05
N VAL A 351 -2.31 8.35 12.75
CA VAL A 351 -0.92 8.67 13.12
C VAL A 351 -0.69 8.76 14.63
N GLN A 352 -1.73 8.79 15.44
CA GLN A 352 -1.64 8.97 16.90
C GLN A 352 -0.72 8.00 17.63
N ASN A 353 -0.64 6.77 17.12
CA ASN A 353 0.18 5.71 17.71
C ASN A 353 0.92 4.93 16.64
N VAL A 354 0.93 5.44 15.41
CA VAL A 354 1.64 4.78 14.33
C VAL A 354 3.10 5.09 14.47
N ASP A 355 3.84 4.05 14.76
CA ASP A 355 5.26 4.05 14.49
C ASP A 355 5.44 4.02 12.97
N TRP A 356 5.28 5.20 12.32
CA TRP A 356 5.38 5.33 10.87
C TRP A 356 6.74 4.87 10.34
N ILE A 357 7.75 4.78 11.20
CA ILE A 357 9.03 4.15 10.88
C ILE A 357 8.83 2.67 10.52
N LYS A 358 7.87 1.98 11.15
CA LYS A 358 7.54 0.58 10.79
C LYS A 358 6.96 0.45 9.39
N MET A 359 6.31 1.49 8.89
CA MET A 359 5.76 1.50 7.53
C MET A 359 6.84 1.69 6.46
N ASP A 360 8.05 2.11 6.85
CA ASP A 360 9.16 2.32 5.92
C ASP A 360 9.51 1.05 5.14
N ALA A 361 9.54 -0.10 5.81
CA ALA A 361 9.80 -1.38 5.16
C ALA A 361 8.77 -1.72 4.08
N GLU A 362 7.47 -1.51 4.36
CA GLU A 362 6.40 -1.77 3.40
C GLU A 362 6.47 -0.82 2.21
N ALA A 363 6.66 0.48 2.47
CA ALA A 363 6.77 1.49 1.44
C ALA A 363 7.94 1.25 0.50
N LEU A 364 9.12 0.96 1.03
CA LEU A 364 10.30 0.69 0.22
C LEU A 364 10.21 -0.64 -0.51
N LEU A 365 9.64 -1.68 0.08
CA LEU A 365 9.47 -2.96 -0.61
C LEU A 365 8.51 -2.81 -1.81
N GLN A 366 7.39 -2.13 -1.65
CA GLN A 366 6.49 -1.84 -2.76
C GLN A 366 7.15 -0.99 -3.84
N LYS A 367 7.87 0.06 -3.44
CA LYS A 367 8.65 0.90 -4.36
C LYS A 367 9.68 0.07 -5.15
N ASP A 368 10.42 -0.82 -4.48
CA ASP A 368 11.42 -1.68 -5.12
C ASP A 368 10.77 -2.68 -6.11
N ILE A 369 9.61 -3.25 -5.75
CA ILE A 369 8.85 -4.11 -6.66
C ILE A 369 8.39 -3.30 -7.89
N ALA A 370 7.88 -2.10 -7.69
CA ALA A 370 7.42 -1.21 -8.75
C ALA A 370 8.56 -0.80 -9.70
N ALA A 371 9.71 -0.38 -9.16
CA ALA A 371 10.88 0.02 -9.91
C ALA A 371 11.41 -1.10 -10.81
N LYS A 372 11.46 -2.34 -10.31
CA LYS A 372 11.94 -3.52 -11.03
C LYS A 372 10.97 -4.06 -12.08
N LYS A 373 9.73 -3.60 -12.07
CA LYS A 373 8.69 -3.92 -13.09
C LYS A 373 8.57 -2.87 -14.21
N GLY A 374 9.65 -2.16 -14.52
CA GLY A 374 9.69 -1.14 -15.57
C GLY A 374 9.58 0.29 -15.04
N ASN A 375 10.10 0.52 -13.83
CA ASN A 375 10.09 1.82 -13.15
C ASN A 375 8.68 2.41 -13.03
N ARG A 376 7.75 1.58 -12.58
CA ARG A 376 6.35 1.99 -12.42
C ARG A 376 6.19 2.91 -11.21
N PRO A 377 5.25 3.87 -11.25
CA PRO A 377 4.97 4.72 -10.11
C PRO A 377 4.48 3.93 -8.91
N ALA A 378 4.97 4.30 -7.73
CA ALA A 378 4.40 3.91 -6.46
C ALA A 378 3.88 5.17 -5.76
N MET A 379 2.74 5.06 -5.09
CA MET A 379 2.13 6.18 -4.37
C MET A 379 1.68 5.75 -2.98
N ALA A 380 1.68 6.70 -2.05
CA ALA A 380 1.16 6.51 -0.71
C ALA A 380 -0.16 7.26 -0.58
N LEU A 381 -1.23 6.52 -0.31
CA LEU A 381 -2.56 7.04 -0.05
C LEU A 381 -2.64 7.49 1.41
N SER A 382 -2.90 8.77 1.62
CA SER A 382 -3.09 9.37 2.94
C SER A 382 -4.52 9.81 3.13
N TYR A 383 -5.18 9.28 4.14
CA TYR A 383 -6.47 9.74 4.59
C TYR A 383 -6.30 10.88 5.59
N THR A 384 -6.94 12.01 5.34
CA THR A 384 -6.81 13.17 6.22
C THR A 384 -8.04 14.08 6.12
N ILE A 385 -8.29 14.84 7.18
CA ILE A 385 -9.37 15.83 7.21
C ILE A 385 -8.80 17.26 7.23
N TYR A 386 -7.57 17.42 7.71
CA TYR A 386 -6.95 18.71 7.95
C TYR A 386 -5.63 18.88 7.20
N GLU A 387 -5.31 20.11 6.89
CA GLU A 387 -4.10 20.52 6.18
C GLU A 387 -2.81 19.91 6.78
N THR A 388 -2.69 19.91 8.10
CA THR A 388 -1.51 19.37 8.79
C THR A 388 -1.35 17.86 8.60
N GLY A 389 -2.45 17.11 8.54
CA GLY A 389 -2.44 15.68 8.24
C GLY A 389 -2.07 15.39 6.78
N ALA A 390 -2.62 16.18 5.85
CA ALA A 390 -2.29 16.10 4.43
C ALA A 390 -0.82 16.43 4.19
N TYR A 391 -0.31 17.47 4.84
CA TYR A 391 1.09 17.85 4.76
C TYR A 391 2.01 16.75 5.28
N PHE A 392 1.67 16.12 6.42
CA PHE A 392 2.44 15.00 6.96
C PHE A 392 2.45 13.81 6.00
N GLY A 393 1.31 13.41 5.46
CA GLY A 393 1.21 12.32 4.48
C GLY A 393 2.02 12.59 3.23
N TRP A 394 1.99 13.82 2.73
CA TRP A 394 2.82 14.26 1.63
C TRP A 394 4.33 14.20 1.98
N ALA A 395 4.73 14.73 3.14
CA ALA A 395 6.11 14.73 3.60
C ALA A 395 6.67 13.31 3.73
N LEU A 396 5.85 12.39 4.27
CA LEU A 396 6.20 10.98 4.41
C LEU A 396 6.36 10.30 3.03
N SER A 397 5.46 10.56 2.08
CA SER A 397 5.57 10.08 0.71
C SER A 397 6.87 10.56 0.05
N ARG A 398 7.22 11.84 0.24
CA ARG A 398 8.48 12.42 -0.25
C ARG A 398 9.69 11.78 0.40
N PHE A 399 9.65 11.52 1.71
CA PHE A 399 10.74 10.86 2.43
C PHE A 399 10.94 9.42 1.94
N TRP A 400 9.87 8.68 1.61
CA TRP A 400 9.97 7.35 1.00
C TRP A 400 10.35 7.40 -0.49
N GLY A 401 10.14 8.52 -1.16
CA GLY A 401 10.38 8.69 -2.60
C GLY A 401 9.30 8.02 -3.44
N VAL A 402 8.07 8.21 -3.05
CA VAL A 402 6.85 7.82 -3.77
C VAL A 402 5.97 9.04 -4.00
N SER A 403 4.99 8.96 -4.91
CA SER A 403 4.02 10.04 -5.07
C SER A 403 3.03 10.07 -3.92
N ASN A 404 2.40 11.21 -3.72
CA ASN A 404 1.37 11.38 -2.72
C ASN A 404 -0.02 11.31 -3.35
N TRP A 405 -0.88 10.51 -2.76
CA TRP A 405 -2.31 10.55 -3.00
C TRP A 405 -3.00 11.05 -1.72
N CYS A 406 -3.53 12.26 -1.78
CA CYS A 406 -4.31 12.83 -0.70
C CYS A 406 -5.78 12.48 -0.88
N SER A 407 -6.30 11.67 0.03
CA SER A 407 -7.74 11.45 0.16
C SER A 407 -8.23 12.19 1.39
N THR A 408 -8.85 13.33 1.19
CA THR A 408 -9.49 14.03 2.29
C THR A 408 -10.72 13.24 2.70
N LEU A 409 -10.55 12.40 3.70
CA LEU A 409 -11.68 11.78 4.38
C LEU A 409 -12.49 12.87 5.07
N ASN A 410 -13.03 13.79 4.26
CA ASN A 410 -14.19 14.28 4.72
C ASN A 410 -14.35 15.06 5.98
N ALA A 411 -14.40 16.23 5.83
CA ALA A 411 -15.22 17.13 6.57
C ALA A 411 -16.63 16.59 6.86
N ARG A 412 -17.09 15.56 6.15
CA ARG A 412 -18.36 14.89 6.38
C ARG A 412 -18.51 14.18 7.73
N LEU A 413 -17.41 13.81 8.39
CA LEU A 413 -17.50 13.29 9.76
C LEU A 413 -17.76 14.39 10.76
N VAL A 414 -17.58 15.64 10.39
CA VAL A 414 -17.51 16.71 11.35
C VAL A 414 -18.77 17.57 11.34
N GLU A 415 -19.27 17.97 10.19
CA GLU A 415 -20.45 18.84 10.04
C GLU A 415 -20.89 18.80 8.57
N ASP A 416 -21.74 19.70 8.12
CA ASP A 416 -22.16 19.75 6.71
C ASP A 416 -20.97 19.61 5.76
N PRO A 417 -21.04 18.68 4.79
CA PRO A 417 -19.88 18.33 3.97
C PRO A 417 -19.39 19.57 3.25
N PRO A 418 -18.14 19.98 3.49
CA PRO A 418 -17.55 20.97 2.62
C PRO A 418 -17.59 20.45 1.20
N ASP A 419 -17.83 21.32 0.26
CA ASP A 419 -17.66 20.99 -1.15
C ASP A 419 -16.23 20.50 -1.35
N ALA A 420 -16.01 19.51 -2.19
CA ALA A 420 -14.68 18.91 -2.38
C ALA A 420 -13.60 19.93 -2.82
N MET A 421 -13.98 21.13 -3.12
CA MET A 421 -13.08 22.27 -3.32
C MET A 421 -12.18 22.56 -2.13
N GLU A 422 -12.55 22.17 -0.92
CA GLU A 422 -11.71 22.34 0.25
C GLU A 422 -10.44 21.47 0.23
N GLN A 423 -10.40 20.43 -0.58
CA GLN A 423 -9.17 19.67 -0.81
C GLN A 423 -8.07 20.52 -1.45
N GLU A 424 -8.45 21.52 -2.25
CA GLU A 424 -7.51 22.40 -2.92
C GLU A 424 -6.68 23.20 -1.92
N ASP A 425 -7.33 23.77 -0.91
CA ASP A 425 -6.66 24.55 0.13
C ASP A 425 -5.69 23.68 0.91
N VAL A 426 -6.06 22.40 1.16
CA VAL A 426 -5.26 21.47 1.94
C VAL A 426 -3.97 21.06 1.23
N ILE A 427 -3.99 20.85 -0.08
CA ILE A 427 -2.86 20.29 -0.83
C ILE A 427 -2.21 21.24 -1.83
N SER A 428 -2.82 22.42 -2.09
CA SER A 428 -2.29 23.39 -3.05
C SER A 428 -0.86 23.80 -2.74
N LYS A 429 -0.54 24.02 -1.48
CA LYS A 429 0.79 24.45 -1.04
C LYS A 429 1.86 23.41 -1.38
N THR A 430 1.63 22.15 -1.08
CA THR A 430 2.56 21.06 -1.38
C THR A 430 2.66 20.79 -2.88
N ASN A 431 1.55 20.81 -3.60
CA ASN A 431 1.54 20.64 -5.05
C ASN A 431 2.24 21.79 -5.79
N ASN A 432 2.09 23.02 -5.32
CA ASN A 432 2.82 24.17 -5.85
C ASN A 432 4.32 24.04 -5.60
N TRP A 433 4.71 23.60 -4.41
CA TRP A 433 6.12 23.35 -4.10
C TRP A 433 6.71 22.26 -5.01
N GLU A 434 6.00 21.15 -5.25
CA GLU A 434 6.44 20.09 -6.18
C GLU A 434 6.59 20.61 -7.62
N LYS A 435 5.71 21.49 -8.05
CA LYS A 435 5.80 22.10 -9.38
C LYS A 435 7.01 23.04 -9.49
N GLN A 436 7.28 23.81 -8.45
CA GLN A 436 8.44 24.69 -8.38
C GLN A 436 9.76 23.91 -8.36
N PHE A 437 9.80 22.76 -7.64
CA PHE A 437 10.96 21.90 -7.51
C PHE A 437 10.79 20.59 -8.32
N SER A 438 10.37 20.74 -9.58
CA SER A 438 10.11 19.60 -10.47
C SER A 438 11.33 18.70 -10.71
N ASP A 439 12.55 19.25 -10.60
CA ASP A 439 13.81 18.52 -10.71
C ASP A 439 13.99 17.50 -9.56
N LEU A 440 13.30 17.71 -8.43
CA LEU A 440 13.26 16.80 -7.30
C LEU A 440 12.10 15.78 -7.39
N HIS A 441 11.64 15.50 -8.59
CA HIS A 441 10.55 14.55 -8.79
C HIS A 441 10.90 13.19 -8.17
N TYR A 442 9.94 12.57 -7.45
CA TYR A 442 10.18 11.34 -6.71
C TYR A 442 10.67 10.18 -7.60
N ASN A 443 10.24 10.10 -8.87
CA ASN A 443 10.68 9.09 -9.83
C ASN A 443 12.08 9.34 -10.41
N SER A 444 12.63 10.55 -10.30
CA SER A 444 13.93 10.91 -10.86
C SER A 444 15.09 10.59 -9.93
N GLY A 445 14.82 10.47 -8.62
CA GLY A 445 15.83 10.22 -7.61
C GLY A 445 16.09 8.72 -7.37
N LYS A 446 17.37 8.32 -7.40
CA LYS A 446 17.80 6.98 -7.01
C LYS A 446 18.20 6.97 -5.54
N ASP A 447 17.57 6.11 -4.71
CA ASP A 447 17.98 5.97 -3.31
C ASP A 447 19.43 5.51 -3.20
N LEU A 448 20.18 6.15 -2.30
CA LEU A 448 21.53 5.70 -1.97
C LEU A 448 21.44 4.55 -0.98
N ALA A 449 21.52 3.32 -1.48
CA ALA A 449 21.51 2.12 -0.65
C ALA A 449 22.92 1.78 -0.16
N GLU A 450 23.10 1.73 1.15
CA GLU A 450 24.35 1.39 1.81
C GLU A 450 24.40 -0.09 2.21
N VAL A 451 23.24 -0.70 2.38
CA VAL A 451 23.04 -2.12 2.66
C VAL A 451 21.84 -2.65 1.89
N ARG A 452 21.79 -3.98 1.74
CA ARG A 452 20.66 -4.66 1.10
C ARG A 452 19.99 -5.60 2.07
N LEU A 453 18.70 -5.40 2.30
CA LEU A 453 17.89 -6.20 3.21
C LEU A 453 17.16 -7.29 2.43
N VAL A 454 17.37 -8.55 2.78
CA VAL A 454 16.68 -9.66 2.13
C VAL A 454 15.24 -9.74 2.60
N TYR A 455 14.32 -9.78 1.64
CA TYR A 455 12.93 -10.14 1.84
C TYR A 455 12.65 -11.52 1.25
N SER A 456 12.40 -12.50 2.11
CA SER A 456 12.07 -13.86 1.69
C SER A 456 10.56 -14.06 1.59
N ARG A 457 10.05 -13.99 0.35
CA ARG A 457 8.68 -14.37 0.03
C ARG A 457 8.41 -15.83 0.40
N ASP A 458 9.41 -16.71 0.27
CA ASP A 458 9.28 -18.15 0.56
C ASP A 458 9.00 -18.39 2.04
N CYS A 459 9.66 -17.65 2.94
CA CYS A 459 9.34 -17.69 4.37
C CYS A 459 7.89 -17.28 4.63
N LYS A 460 7.43 -16.23 3.94
CA LYS A 460 6.10 -15.67 4.12
C LYS A 460 5.00 -16.62 3.64
N VAL A 461 5.13 -17.13 2.43
CA VAL A 461 4.15 -18.05 1.81
C VAL A 461 4.01 -19.35 2.58
N ASN A 462 5.11 -19.84 3.16
CA ASN A 462 5.12 -21.07 3.93
C ASN A 462 4.80 -20.86 5.41
N GLY A 463 4.50 -19.63 5.85
CA GLY A 463 4.21 -19.33 7.25
C GLY A 463 5.38 -19.62 8.20
N TRP A 464 6.61 -19.58 7.67
CA TRP A 464 7.80 -19.90 8.45
C TRP A 464 7.97 -18.99 9.66
N ARG A 465 8.31 -19.59 10.79
CA ARG A 465 8.64 -18.91 12.05
C ARG A 465 9.92 -19.50 12.63
N ASN A 466 10.66 -18.67 13.36
CA ASN A 466 11.79 -19.16 14.16
C ASN A 466 11.30 -19.89 15.43
N THR A 467 12.23 -20.42 16.22
CA THR A 467 11.95 -21.14 17.48
C THR A 467 11.18 -20.30 18.51
N ASP A 468 11.30 -18.99 18.46
CA ASP A 468 10.63 -18.05 19.37
C ASP A 468 9.25 -17.58 18.82
N GLY A 469 8.83 -18.14 17.69
CA GLY A 469 7.54 -17.83 17.04
C GLY A 469 7.53 -16.56 16.21
N HIS A 470 8.67 -15.93 15.95
CA HIS A 470 8.79 -14.74 15.11
C HIS A 470 8.82 -15.10 13.64
N GLU A 471 8.14 -14.30 12.85
CA GLU A 471 8.14 -14.39 11.39
C GLU A 471 9.37 -13.68 10.79
N HIS A 472 9.72 -14.05 9.56
CA HIS A 472 10.74 -13.33 8.79
C HIS A 472 10.45 -11.83 8.69
N TRP A 473 9.20 -11.43 8.50
CA TRP A 473 8.82 -10.02 8.42
C TRP A 473 9.10 -9.22 9.70
N ASP A 474 9.09 -9.85 10.87
CA ASP A 474 9.46 -9.18 12.12
C ASP A 474 10.92 -8.72 12.11
N SER A 475 11.80 -9.56 11.55
CA SER A 475 13.22 -9.22 11.35
C SER A 475 13.39 -8.08 10.33
N VAL A 476 12.70 -8.16 9.20
CA VAL A 476 12.73 -7.13 8.15
C VAL A 476 12.30 -5.77 8.70
N ALA A 477 11.16 -5.73 9.41
CA ALA A 477 10.64 -4.50 9.99
C ALA A 477 11.58 -3.89 11.04
N GLU A 478 12.22 -4.73 11.86
CA GLU A 478 13.15 -4.25 12.87
C GLU A 478 14.47 -3.76 12.25
N TRP A 479 15.03 -4.45 11.23
CA TRP A 479 16.17 -3.93 10.47
C TRP A 479 15.86 -2.58 9.84
N SER A 480 14.74 -2.47 9.14
CA SER A 480 14.28 -1.19 8.57
C SER A 480 14.27 -0.08 9.63
N ARG A 481 13.64 -0.36 10.78
CA ARG A 481 13.56 0.59 11.89
C ARG A 481 14.93 1.05 12.39
N GLN A 482 15.88 0.11 12.55
CA GLN A 482 17.24 0.42 13.01
C GLN A 482 18.02 1.22 11.95
N LEU A 483 17.90 0.85 10.69
CA LEU A 483 18.59 1.53 9.58
C LEU A 483 18.10 2.97 9.43
N VAL A 484 16.79 3.18 9.40
CA VAL A 484 16.19 4.53 9.26
C VAL A 484 16.56 5.43 10.45
N LYS A 485 16.48 4.93 11.68
CA LYS A 485 16.88 5.68 12.88
C LYS A 485 18.34 6.12 12.89
N ASN A 486 19.18 5.42 12.15
CA ASN A 486 20.61 5.73 12.03
C ASN A 486 20.96 6.39 10.69
N ASN A 487 19.96 6.83 9.92
CA ASN A 487 20.11 7.49 8.62
C ASN A 487 20.83 6.61 7.56
N VAL A 488 20.74 5.30 7.68
CA VAL A 488 21.34 4.34 6.75
C VAL A 488 20.34 4.01 5.64
N GLY A 489 20.73 4.31 4.40
CA GLY A 489 19.95 3.95 3.23
C GLY A 489 20.01 2.44 2.96
N TYR A 490 18.88 1.85 2.55
CA TYR A 490 18.83 0.43 2.19
C TYR A 490 17.89 0.19 1.01
N GLN A 491 18.07 -0.94 0.35
CA GLN A 491 17.16 -1.47 -0.67
C GLN A 491 16.88 -2.94 -0.40
N PHE A 492 15.80 -3.46 -1.00
CA PHE A 492 15.46 -4.87 -0.86
C PHE A 492 16.14 -5.75 -1.90
N VAL A 493 16.44 -6.99 -1.46
CA VAL A 493 16.72 -8.13 -2.34
C VAL A 493 15.68 -9.20 -2.06
N ARG A 494 14.87 -9.56 -3.07
CA ARG A 494 13.78 -10.51 -2.94
C ARG A 494 14.23 -11.94 -3.24
N SER A 495 13.43 -12.94 -2.86
CA SER A 495 13.72 -14.36 -3.11
C SER A 495 14.19 -14.67 -4.53
N ALA A 496 13.51 -14.10 -5.55
CA ALA A 496 13.89 -14.33 -6.95
C ALA A 496 15.26 -13.72 -7.33
N GLU A 497 15.65 -12.62 -6.71
CA GLU A 497 16.93 -11.94 -6.97
C GLU A 497 18.09 -12.61 -6.28
N LEU A 498 17.84 -13.35 -5.22
CA LEU A 498 18.85 -14.19 -4.56
C LEU A 498 19.33 -15.34 -5.44
N GLU A 499 18.66 -15.65 -6.54
CA GLU A 499 19.05 -16.74 -7.46
C GLU A 499 20.15 -16.35 -8.47
N ASP A 500 20.50 -15.05 -8.56
CA ASP A 500 21.50 -14.54 -9.51
C ASP A 500 22.69 -13.90 -8.78
N ALA A 501 23.78 -14.68 -8.66
CA ALA A 501 25.01 -14.22 -8.03
C ALA A 501 25.65 -13.01 -8.75
N ASN A 502 25.49 -12.87 -10.07
CA ASN A 502 26.06 -11.74 -10.80
C ASN A 502 25.27 -10.47 -10.55
N ALA A 503 23.93 -10.56 -10.44
CA ALA A 503 23.10 -9.44 -10.01
C ALA A 503 23.45 -9.00 -8.59
N LEU A 504 23.68 -9.94 -7.67
CA LEU A 504 24.12 -9.64 -6.31
C LEU A 504 25.49 -8.94 -6.26
N LEU A 505 26.43 -9.30 -7.16
CA LEU A 505 27.77 -8.70 -7.23
C LEU A 505 27.80 -7.30 -7.87
N LYS A 506 26.77 -6.94 -8.62
CA LYS A 506 26.67 -5.65 -9.29
C LYS A 506 26.60 -4.48 -8.31
N GLU A 507 26.01 -4.72 -7.16
CA GLU A 507 25.90 -3.79 -6.04
C GLU A 507 26.92 -4.20 -4.97
N ASN A 508 27.93 -3.40 -4.75
CA ASN A 508 29.00 -3.71 -3.78
C ASN A 508 28.65 -3.28 -2.34
N THR A 509 27.44 -3.63 -1.88
CA THR A 509 26.96 -3.32 -0.53
C THR A 509 26.63 -4.60 0.22
N PRO A 510 26.76 -4.61 1.57
CA PRO A 510 26.48 -5.81 2.37
C PRO A 510 25.05 -6.32 2.20
N LEU A 511 24.90 -7.65 2.16
CA LEU A 511 23.62 -8.35 2.10
C LEU A 511 23.22 -8.82 3.50
N ILE A 512 22.08 -8.38 4.00
CA ILE A 512 21.55 -8.75 5.32
C ILE A 512 20.64 -9.98 5.17
N LEU A 513 21.05 -11.09 5.76
CA LEU A 513 20.35 -12.38 5.79
C LEU A 513 19.92 -12.67 7.23
N ASP A 514 18.78 -12.13 7.68
CA ASP A 514 18.27 -12.33 9.04
C ASP A 514 16.92 -13.02 9.01
N ALA A 515 16.80 -14.11 9.77
CA ALA A 515 15.62 -14.94 9.89
C ALA A 515 15.10 -15.45 8.51
N VAL A 516 16.02 -15.77 7.59
CA VAL A 516 15.69 -16.33 6.26
C VAL A 516 15.68 -17.85 6.37
N GLY A 517 14.59 -18.41 6.87
CA GLY A 517 14.47 -19.85 7.13
C GLY A 517 14.26 -20.68 5.87
N CYS A 518 13.45 -20.19 4.92
CA CYS A 518 13.18 -20.89 3.66
C CYS A 518 14.13 -20.40 2.56
N VAL A 519 14.97 -21.30 2.06
CA VAL A 519 15.98 -20.99 1.01
C VAL A 519 16.03 -22.14 0.02
N SER A 520 15.92 -21.85 -1.29
CA SER A 520 16.10 -22.86 -2.33
C SER A 520 17.57 -23.22 -2.53
N ASP A 521 17.84 -24.38 -3.13
CA ASP A 521 19.20 -24.79 -3.47
C ASP A 521 19.84 -23.83 -4.48
N LYS A 522 19.04 -23.24 -5.38
CA LYS A 522 19.50 -22.25 -6.36
C LYS A 522 19.91 -20.93 -5.69
N GLN A 523 19.09 -20.42 -4.77
CA GLN A 523 19.43 -19.25 -3.95
C GLN A 523 20.70 -19.48 -3.15
N PHE A 524 20.81 -20.65 -2.52
CA PHE A 524 21.98 -21.01 -1.75
C PHE A 524 23.27 -21.08 -2.57
N ALA A 525 23.21 -21.70 -3.77
CA ALA A 525 24.32 -21.74 -4.70
C ALA A 525 24.77 -20.35 -5.15
N ALA A 526 23.81 -19.44 -5.41
CA ALA A 526 24.11 -18.06 -5.77
C ALA A 526 24.75 -17.29 -4.60
N ILE A 527 24.26 -17.47 -3.37
CA ILE A 527 24.85 -16.87 -2.16
C ILE A 527 26.30 -17.34 -1.96
N LYS A 528 26.57 -18.66 -2.14
CA LYS A 528 27.95 -19.19 -2.07
C LYS A 528 28.85 -18.57 -3.12
N THR A 529 28.35 -18.46 -4.36
CA THR A 529 29.07 -17.82 -5.45
C THR A 529 29.34 -16.35 -5.18
N TYR A 530 28.34 -15.61 -4.66
CA TYR A 530 28.47 -14.22 -4.24
C TYR A 530 29.58 -14.05 -3.21
N LEU A 531 29.56 -14.86 -2.14
CA LEU A 531 30.57 -14.84 -1.10
C LEU A 531 31.97 -15.21 -1.61
N SER A 532 32.09 -16.23 -2.47
CA SER A 532 33.39 -16.67 -3.03
C SER A 532 34.03 -15.60 -3.92
N LYS A 533 33.22 -14.73 -4.53
CA LYS A 533 33.68 -13.63 -5.40
C LYS A 533 33.89 -12.31 -4.64
N GLY A 534 33.84 -12.33 -3.31
CA GLY A 534 34.13 -11.16 -2.47
C GLY A 534 32.90 -10.36 -2.01
N GLY A 535 31.68 -10.81 -2.33
CA GLY A 535 30.45 -10.19 -1.84
C GLY A 535 30.34 -10.33 -0.32
N ILE A 536 29.84 -9.30 0.35
CA ILE A 536 29.75 -9.23 1.82
C ILE A 536 28.36 -9.61 2.28
N ALA A 537 28.22 -10.51 3.25
CA ALA A 537 26.94 -10.83 3.86
C ALA A 537 27.00 -10.78 5.40
N TRP A 538 25.95 -10.22 6.00
CA TRP A 538 25.70 -10.29 7.44
C TRP A 538 24.60 -11.31 7.69
N LEU A 539 24.95 -12.36 8.41
CA LEU A 539 24.10 -13.52 8.63
C LEU A 539 23.67 -13.62 10.08
N ALA A 540 22.39 -13.53 10.34
CA ALA A 540 21.79 -13.90 11.62
C ALA A 540 21.03 -15.23 11.50
N LEU A 541 21.09 -16.03 12.54
CA LEU A 541 20.41 -17.33 12.59
C LEU A 541 18.95 -17.17 13.07
N PRO A 542 18.05 -18.08 12.65
CA PRO A 542 18.27 -19.25 11.79
C PRO A 542 18.29 -18.89 10.30
N PHE A 543 19.04 -19.67 9.49
CA PHE A 543 19.12 -19.50 8.04
C PHE A 543 19.09 -20.84 7.32
N GLY A 544 18.24 -20.97 6.29
CA GLY A 544 18.18 -22.14 5.42
C GLY A 544 17.82 -23.44 6.14
N THR A 545 16.92 -23.38 7.09
CA THR A 545 16.40 -24.53 7.83
C THR A 545 15.34 -25.30 7.05
N HIS A 546 14.75 -24.67 6.05
CA HIS A 546 13.71 -25.22 5.18
C HIS A 546 14.04 -24.94 3.71
N ASP A 547 13.47 -25.74 2.81
CA ASP A 547 13.50 -25.45 1.40
C ASP A 547 12.45 -24.37 0.99
N GLU A 548 12.40 -23.99 -0.28
CA GLU A 548 11.47 -23.00 -0.81
C GLU A 548 9.98 -23.40 -0.73
N LYS A 549 9.73 -24.70 -0.50
CA LYS A 549 8.36 -25.25 -0.34
C LYS A 549 7.96 -25.37 1.14
N GLY A 550 8.87 -25.03 2.05
CA GLY A 550 8.65 -25.09 3.49
C GLY A 550 8.87 -26.48 4.11
N PHE A 551 9.59 -27.39 3.45
CA PHE A 551 9.99 -28.66 4.02
C PHE A 551 11.29 -28.51 4.81
N VAL A 552 11.32 -29.09 6.02
CA VAL A 552 12.49 -29.05 6.91
C VAL A 552 13.68 -29.76 6.29
N ARG A 553 14.83 -29.11 6.28
CA ARG A 553 16.09 -29.70 5.84
C ARG A 553 16.72 -30.55 6.96
N LYS A 554 17.38 -31.66 6.59
CA LYS A 554 18.12 -32.48 7.54
C LYS A 554 19.28 -31.73 8.20
N VAL A 555 19.91 -30.81 7.46
CA VAL A 555 21.00 -29.94 7.92
C VAL A 555 20.71 -28.53 7.45
N ALA A 556 20.82 -27.57 8.35
CA ALA A 556 20.63 -26.16 7.99
C ALA A 556 21.75 -25.68 7.05
N LEU A 557 21.39 -24.87 6.04
CA LEU A 557 22.37 -24.33 5.08
C LEU A 557 23.40 -23.41 5.75
N SER A 558 23.06 -22.80 6.86
CA SER A 558 23.98 -22.01 7.69
C SER A 558 25.20 -22.81 8.15
N ASP A 559 25.07 -24.12 8.38
CA ASP A 559 26.17 -24.94 8.86
C ASP A 559 27.21 -25.18 7.76
N GLU A 560 26.79 -25.28 6.50
CA GLU A 560 27.68 -25.34 5.36
C GLU A 560 28.42 -24.01 5.15
N LEU A 561 27.73 -22.86 5.28
CA LEU A 561 28.37 -21.54 5.20
C LEU A 561 29.47 -21.36 6.26
N LYS A 562 29.20 -21.80 7.49
CA LYS A 562 30.19 -21.75 8.59
C LYS A 562 31.41 -22.63 8.33
N LYS A 563 31.22 -23.83 7.76
CA LYS A 563 32.31 -24.76 7.42
C LYS A 563 33.24 -24.17 6.34
N ASN A 564 32.70 -23.47 5.37
CA ASN A 564 33.46 -22.89 4.26
C ASN A 564 34.30 -21.66 4.64
N ARG A 565 34.17 -21.12 5.85
CA ARG A 565 34.95 -20.01 6.45
C ARG A 565 35.18 -18.83 5.51
N TYR A 566 34.10 -18.35 4.85
CA TYR A 566 34.18 -17.13 4.02
C TYR A 566 34.61 -15.95 4.88
N LYS A 567 35.67 -15.23 4.49
CA LYS A 567 36.19 -14.06 5.22
C LYS A 567 35.23 -12.87 5.26
N ASN A 568 34.36 -12.81 4.28
CA ASN A 568 33.35 -11.75 4.04
C ASN A 568 31.95 -12.15 4.51
N LEU A 569 31.80 -13.31 5.16
CA LEU A 569 30.57 -13.69 5.86
C LEU A 569 30.73 -13.34 7.35
N VAL A 570 29.91 -12.43 7.80
CA VAL A 570 29.93 -11.97 9.17
C VAL A 570 28.70 -12.46 9.91
N LEU A 571 28.88 -13.16 11.02
CA LEU A 571 27.78 -13.56 11.86
C LEU A 571 27.32 -12.38 12.73
N THR A 572 26.03 -12.11 12.72
CA THR A 572 25.41 -11.02 13.47
C THR A 572 24.37 -11.55 14.48
N ALA A 573 23.95 -10.69 15.38
CA ALA A 573 22.73 -10.94 16.14
C ALA A 573 21.50 -10.71 15.24
N SER A 574 20.38 -11.38 15.54
CA SER A 574 19.11 -11.05 14.91
C SER A 574 18.58 -9.69 15.38
N ALA A 575 18.02 -8.91 14.46
CA ALA A 575 17.38 -7.64 14.75
C ALA A 575 16.14 -7.80 15.65
N ILE A 576 15.48 -8.94 15.59
CA ILE A 576 14.30 -9.25 16.43
C ILE A 576 14.58 -9.06 17.93
N ALA A 577 15.85 -9.24 18.34
CA ALA A 577 16.27 -8.97 19.72
C ALA A 577 16.26 -7.48 20.11
N SER A 578 15.79 -6.60 19.21
CA SER A 578 15.67 -5.13 19.38
C SER A 578 16.96 -4.47 19.87
N LYS A 579 18.09 -4.94 19.36
CA LYS A 579 19.41 -4.37 19.68
C LYS A 579 19.65 -3.11 18.84
N PRO A 580 20.39 -2.12 19.38
CA PRO A 580 20.80 -0.96 18.61
C PRO A 580 21.73 -1.37 17.46
N LEU A 581 21.74 -0.56 16.39
CA LEU A 581 22.44 -0.86 15.14
C LEU A 581 23.91 -1.22 15.33
N GLU A 582 24.60 -0.54 16.25
CA GLU A 582 26.01 -0.78 16.56
C GLU A 582 26.28 -2.18 17.12
N LYS A 583 25.26 -2.85 17.66
CA LYS A 583 25.34 -4.24 18.14
C LYS A 583 24.88 -5.26 17.10
N LEU A 584 24.20 -4.80 16.05
CA LEU A 584 23.77 -5.64 14.94
C LEU A 584 24.86 -5.70 13.86
N ILE A 585 25.56 -4.60 13.65
CA ILE A 585 26.63 -4.49 12.65
C ILE A 585 27.97 -4.80 13.32
N PRO A 586 28.78 -5.67 12.73
CA PRO A 586 30.12 -5.97 13.25
C PRO A 586 31.02 -4.73 13.25
N ASP A 587 31.79 -4.58 14.31
CA ASP A 587 32.73 -3.48 14.47
C ASP A 587 33.62 -3.26 13.22
N ASN A 588 33.73 -2.00 12.78
CA ASN A 588 34.60 -1.49 11.74
C ASN A 588 34.34 -1.97 10.29
N THR A 589 33.35 -2.82 10.03
CA THR A 589 33.08 -3.28 8.67
C THR A 589 32.16 -2.35 7.87
N PHE A 590 31.43 -1.47 8.56
CA PHE A 590 30.47 -0.57 7.96
C PHE A 590 30.57 0.85 8.55
N LYS A 591 30.59 1.84 7.66
CA LYS A 591 30.55 3.25 8.03
C LYS A 591 29.42 3.91 7.28
N PRO A 592 28.38 4.40 8.00
CA PRO A 592 27.27 5.13 7.37
C PRO A 592 27.77 6.30 6.53
N VAL A 593 27.13 6.52 5.39
CA VAL A 593 27.41 7.67 4.51
C VAL A 593 27.04 8.97 5.21
N ILE A 594 25.95 9.00 5.97
CA ILE A 594 25.51 10.16 6.75
C ILE A 594 25.42 9.80 8.23
N LYS A 595 26.07 10.57 9.07
CA LYS A 595 26.10 10.40 10.54
C LYS A 595 25.77 11.71 11.22
N GLN A 596 24.71 11.73 12.02
CA GLN A 596 24.37 12.90 12.83
C GLN A 596 25.33 13.03 14.00
N ILE A 597 25.98 14.20 14.09
CA ILE A 597 26.97 14.53 15.13
C ILE A 597 26.36 15.39 16.23
N LYS A 598 25.50 16.35 15.87
CA LYS A 598 24.84 17.30 16.79
C LYS A 598 23.38 17.50 16.38
N GLY A 599 22.56 17.85 17.35
CA GLY A 599 21.16 18.21 17.17
C GLY A 599 20.19 17.12 17.59
N ASP A 600 18.91 17.36 17.38
CA ASP A 600 17.83 16.45 17.75
C ASP A 600 17.85 15.18 16.86
N LYS A 601 18.13 14.04 17.47
CA LYS A 601 18.21 12.74 16.76
C LYS A 601 16.86 12.22 16.25
N ARG A 602 15.78 12.92 16.52
CA ARG A 602 14.46 12.60 15.96
C ARG A 602 14.29 13.16 14.53
N TRP A 603 15.22 14.00 14.05
CA TRP A 603 15.37 14.31 12.65
C TRP A 603 16.07 13.17 11.93
N MET A 604 15.38 12.52 11.02
CA MET A 604 15.94 11.48 10.17
C MET A 604 16.31 12.03 8.82
N ALA A 605 17.36 11.48 8.23
CA ALA A 605 17.84 11.88 6.92
C ALA A 605 17.91 10.70 5.96
N ARG A 606 17.60 10.94 4.69
CA ARG A 606 17.74 9.98 3.59
C ARG A 606 18.34 10.66 2.39
N ILE A 607 19.34 10.03 1.77
CA ILE A 607 20.01 10.57 0.59
C ILE A 607 19.44 9.92 -0.66
N ARG A 608 19.11 10.75 -1.66
CA ARG A 608 18.84 10.32 -3.03
C ARG A 608 19.75 11.05 -3.99
N LEU A 609 20.11 10.37 -5.06
CA LEU A 609 20.91 10.95 -6.15
C LEU A 609 19.97 11.33 -7.30
N TYR A 610 19.98 12.61 -7.67
CA TYR A 610 19.28 13.16 -8.83
C TYR A 610 20.35 13.58 -9.84
N ASP A 611 20.42 12.90 -10.98
CA ASP A 611 21.50 13.06 -11.97
C ASP A 611 22.90 12.99 -11.36
N GLY A 612 23.08 12.10 -10.37
CA GLY A 612 24.33 11.91 -9.65
C GLY A 612 24.61 12.93 -8.54
N LYS A 613 23.78 13.94 -8.37
CA LYS A 613 23.89 14.93 -7.28
C LYS A 613 23.12 14.48 -6.05
N PRO A 614 23.70 14.60 -4.85
CA PRO A 614 23.02 14.21 -3.61
C PRO A 614 21.95 15.23 -3.23
N VAL A 615 20.80 14.71 -2.89
CA VAL A 615 19.70 15.47 -2.26
C VAL A 615 19.37 14.77 -0.95
N ILE A 616 19.38 15.51 0.14
CA ILE A 616 19.17 14.98 1.48
C ILE A 616 17.77 15.36 1.94
N HIS A 617 16.93 14.37 2.11
CA HIS A 617 15.58 14.53 2.64
C HIS A 617 15.59 14.38 4.15
N PHE A 618 15.05 15.35 4.85
CA PHE A 618 14.92 15.36 6.31
C PHE A 618 13.47 15.25 6.73
N MET A 619 13.20 14.36 7.68
CA MET A 619 11.88 14.15 8.25
C MET A 619 11.95 14.19 9.78
N ASN A 620 11.11 15.02 10.39
CA ASN A 620 11.00 15.06 11.85
C ASN A 620 10.15 13.89 12.36
N THR A 621 10.70 13.11 13.28
CA THR A 621 9.99 11.99 13.91
C THR A 621 9.43 12.34 15.29
N ALA A 622 9.68 13.56 15.77
CA ALA A 622 9.19 14.06 17.06
C ALA A 622 7.78 14.63 16.98
N LEU A 623 6.96 14.08 16.10
CA LEU A 623 5.60 14.56 15.89
C LEU A 623 4.67 14.03 16.96
N LYS A 624 3.93 14.92 17.59
CA LYS A 624 2.84 14.61 18.49
C LYS A 624 1.52 14.93 17.79
N ALA A 625 0.69 13.93 17.68
CA ALA A 625 -0.65 14.10 17.14
C ALA A 625 -1.53 14.92 18.10
N ILE A 626 -2.33 15.84 17.55
CA ILE A 626 -3.33 16.60 18.27
C ILE A 626 -4.70 16.04 17.87
N PRO A 627 -5.36 15.26 18.73
CA PRO A 627 -6.67 14.70 18.44
C PRO A 627 -7.76 15.74 18.56
N HIS A 628 -8.82 15.59 17.76
CA HIS A 628 -10.03 16.38 17.92
C HIS A 628 -10.70 16.05 19.28
N PRO A 629 -11.16 17.05 20.04
CA PRO A 629 -11.69 16.82 21.39
C PRO A 629 -12.89 15.87 21.43
N SER A 630 -13.74 15.90 20.42
CA SER A 630 -15.00 15.17 20.39
C SER A 630 -15.16 14.18 19.24
N LEU A 631 -14.24 14.16 18.26
CA LEU A 631 -14.39 13.31 17.09
C LEU A 631 -13.50 12.08 17.15
N LYS A 632 -14.09 10.96 16.82
CA LYS A 632 -13.42 9.67 16.64
C LYS A 632 -13.79 9.09 15.29
N ASP A 633 -12.87 8.34 14.70
CA ASP A 633 -13.20 7.54 13.52
C ASP A 633 -14.10 6.34 13.93
N LEU A 634 -14.45 5.52 12.94
CA LEU A 634 -15.34 4.38 13.15
C LEU A 634 -14.73 3.27 14.02
N SER A 635 -13.42 3.24 14.13
CA SER A 635 -12.69 2.31 15.01
C SER A 635 -12.60 2.83 16.45
N GLY A 636 -13.11 4.02 16.72
CA GLY A 636 -13.00 4.73 18.00
C GLY A 636 -11.67 5.46 18.19
N ILE A 637 -10.87 5.59 17.13
CA ILE A 637 -9.61 6.33 17.14
C ILE A 637 -9.92 7.83 17.02
N PRO A 638 -9.33 8.70 17.84
CA PRO A 638 -9.54 10.14 17.72
C PRO A 638 -9.06 10.65 16.35
N ILE A 639 -9.84 11.49 15.72
CA ILE A 639 -9.47 12.17 14.47
C ILE A 639 -8.41 13.24 14.77
N LEU A 640 -7.36 13.31 13.93
CA LEU A 640 -6.31 14.30 14.10
C LEU A 640 -6.70 15.64 13.50
N ILE A 641 -6.54 16.71 14.28
CA ILE A 641 -6.68 18.09 13.82
C ILE A 641 -5.32 18.76 13.56
N GLY A 642 -4.24 18.15 13.99
CA GLY A 642 -2.93 18.72 13.78
C GLY A 642 -1.79 17.85 14.28
N LEU A 643 -0.60 18.35 14.02
CA LEU A 643 0.66 17.78 14.48
C LEU A 643 1.44 18.84 15.22
N ASP A 644 1.86 18.54 16.45
CA ASP A 644 2.78 19.35 17.20
C ASP A 644 4.20 18.78 17.07
N ALA A 645 5.11 19.64 16.66
CA ALA A 645 6.51 19.26 16.47
C ALA A 645 7.34 19.75 17.66
N ALA A 646 7.64 18.85 18.57
CA ALA A 646 8.50 19.16 19.70
C ALA A 646 9.98 19.02 19.28
N THR A 647 10.53 20.04 18.61
CA THR A 647 11.97 20.13 18.36
C THR A 647 12.62 21.07 19.37
N LYS A 648 13.66 20.58 20.05
CA LYS A 648 14.45 21.39 20.99
C LYS A 648 15.62 22.10 20.31
N ASP A 649 16.21 21.48 19.29
CA ASP A 649 17.36 22.01 18.56
C ASP A 649 17.04 22.08 17.07
N ASN A 650 17.09 23.28 16.52
CA ASN A 650 16.91 23.53 15.09
C ASN A 650 18.22 23.47 14.31
N GLU A 651 19.37 23.39 15.01
CA GLU A 651 20.68 23.24 14.41
C GLU A 651 21.10 21.78 14.37
N LEU A 652 21.25 21.25 13.18
CA LEU A 652 21.70 19.88 12.96
C LEU A 652 23.09 19.88 12.33
N VAL A 653 23.96 18.99 12.78
CA VAL A 653 25.28 18.79 12.20
C VAL A 653 25.45 17.32 11.82
N TYR A 654 25.79 17.10 10.55
CA TYR A 654 26.05 15.77 10.01
C TYR A 654 27.49 15.66 9.50
N GLU A 655 28.12 14.51 9.66
CA GLU A 655 29.25 14.09 8.86
C GLU A 655 28.75 13.30 7.65
N ILE A 656 29.21 13.65 6.45
CA ILE A 656 28.83 13.00 5.19
C ILE A 656 30.08 12.48 4.51
N ASN A 657 30.08 11.18 4.18
CA ASN A 657 31.12 10.55 3.39
C ASN A 657 30.77 10.64 1.89
N THR A 658 31.57 11.35 1.13
CA THR A 658 31.33 11.68 -0.27
C THR A 658 32.12 10.79 -1.24
N THR A 659 32.56 9.62 -0.81
CA THR A 659 33.30 8.69 -1.68
C THR A 659 32.54 8.35 -2.96
N ASN A 660 31.22 8.30 -2.90
CA ASN A 660 30.36 7.87 -4.00
C ASN A 660 29.66 9.00 -4.77
N PHE A 661 29.81 10.25 -4.34
CA PHE A 661 29.19 11.43 -4.98
C PHE A 661 29.91 12.71 -4.58
N PRO A 662 29.90 13.76 -5.42
CA PRO A 662 30.39 15.07 -5.03
C PRO A 662 29.44 15.75 -4.06
N LEU A 663 29.95 16.57 -3.14
CA LEU A 663 29.18 17.44 -2.28
C LEU A 663 29.63 18.87 -2.55
N GLU A 664 28.76 19.68 -3.10
CA GLU A 664 28.98 21.06 -3.44
C GLU A 664 28.11 21.98 -2.55
N ASN A 665 27.77 23.14 -3.02
CA ASN A 665 26.89 24.06 -2.29
C ASN A 665 25.50 23.47 -2.16
N LEU A 666 25.00 23.40 -0.91
CA LEU A 666 23.64 22.95 -0.61
C LEU A 666 22.82 24.13 -0.09
N SER A 667 21.53 24.08 -0.42
CA SER A 667 20.52 24.97 0.12
C SER A 667 19.36 24.18 0.74
N ILE A 668 18.83 24.63 1.87
CA ILE A 668 17.64 24.05 2.48
C ILE A 668 16.41 24.67 1.83
N VAL A 669 15.52 23.83 1.37
CA VAL A 669 14.18 24.22 0.89
C VAL A 669 13.11 23.41 1.61
N SER A 670 11.97 24.02 1.87
CA SER A 670 10.81 23.36 2.51
C SER A 670 9.54 24.12 2.17
N PRO A 671 8.39 23.46 2.02
CA PRO A 671 7.09 24.13 1.95
C PRO A 671 6.78 24.98 3.19
N GLU A 672 7.45 24.74 4.31
CA GLU A 672 7.27 25.49 5.56
C GLU A 672 8.09 26.80 5.61
N LEU A 673 9.02 26.98 4.69
CA LEU A 673 9.82 28.20 4.57
C LEU A 673 9.19 29.13 3.52
N ASN A 674 8.90 30.37 3.90
CA ASN A 674 8.40 31.38 2.98
C ASN A 674 9.52 31.80 2.01
N ASP A 675 9.63 31.15 0.87
CA ASP A 675 10.48 31.46 -0.30
C ASP A 675 11.98 31.65 -0.07
N LEU A 676 12.49 31.34 1.12
CA LEU A 676 13.90 31.54 1.43
C LEU A 676 14.66 30.21 1.46
N ALA A 677 15.37 29.93 0.38
CA ALA A 677 16.42 28.93 0.42
C ALA A 677 17.51 29.37 1.42
N ARG A 678 17.83 28.50 2.38
CA ARG A 678 18.88 28.81 3.38
C ARG A 678 20.17 28.13 3.00
N THR A 679 21.25 28.88 2.96
CA THR A 679 22.58 28.33 2.69
C THR A 679 23.00 27.36 3.80
N VAL A 680 23.54 26.23 3.39
CA VAL A 680 24.11 25.20 4.28
C VAL A 680 25.59 25.46 4.44
N ILE A 681 26.09 25.35 5.67
CA ILE A 681 27.51 25.47 5.92
C ILE A 681 28.18 24.12 5.72
N ILE A 682 29.07 24.05 4.73
CA ILE A 682 29.82 22.83 4.40
C ILE A 682 31.30 23.07 4.73
N LYS A 683 31.87 22.20 5.56
CA LYS A 683 33.29 22.23 5.92
C LYS A 683 33.93 20.89 5.60
N ARG A 684 35.01 20.91 4.82
CA ARG A 684 35.79 19.70 4.52
C ARG A 684 36.57 19.26 5.77
N LYS A 685 36.41 18.03 6.21
CA LYS A 685 37.15 17.45 7.34
C LYS A 685 38.33 16.58 6.86
N THR A 686 38.12 15.78 5.83
CA THR A 686 39.15 14.95 5.14
C THR A 686 38.91 14.99 3.64
N HIS A 687 39.67 14.20 2.87
CA HIS A 687 39.51 14.13 1.43
C HIS A 687 38.06 13.78 1.00
N SER A 688 37.39 12.85 1.73
CA SER A 688 36.05 12.36 1.44
C SER A 688 35.04 12.56 2.56
N ILE A 689 35.38 13.27 3.63
CA ILE A 689 34.43 13.51 4.74
C ILE A 689 34.21 15.02 4.88
N TYR A 690 32.94 15.39 4.88
CA TYR A 690 32.49 16.76 5.08
C TYR A 690 31.61 16.86 6.32
N THR A 691 31.69 17.99 7.01
CA THR A 691 30.74 18.38 8.03
C THR A 691 29.72 19.32 7.41
N VAL A 692 28.45 19.00 7.54
CA VAL A 692 27.35 19.80 7.01
C VAL A 692 26.52 20.29 8.18
N GLN A 693 26.41 21.60 8.31
CA GLN A 693 25.63 22.25 9.35
C GLN A 693 24.38 22.89 8.75
N LEU A 694 23.23 22.51 9.29
CA LEU A 694 21.90 22.90 8.85
C LEU A 694 21.21 23.71 9.94
N ASN A 695 20.51 24.78 9.55
CA ASN A 695 19.56 25.46 10.44
C ASN A 695 18.13 25.24 9.94
N LEU A 696 17.34 24.47 10.68
CA LEU A 696 15.95 24.14 10.39
C LEU A 696 14.94 25.02 11.17
N GLU A 697 15.36 26.21 11.64
CA GLU A 697 14.42 27.14 12.29
C GLU A 697 13.21 27.42 11.37
N GLY A 698 11.99 27.28 11.88
CA GLY A 698 10.74 27.42 11.12
C GLY A 698 10.30 26.16 10.35
N VAL A 699 11.15 25.14 10.25
CA VAL A 699 10.77 23.84 9.68
C VAL A 699 10.34 22.90 10.82
N LYS A 700 9.12 22.37 10.73
CA LYS A 700 8.54 21.49 11.75
C LYS A 700 8.55 20.04 11.33
N VAL A 701 8.33 19.74 10.06
CA VAL A 701 8.05 18.39 9.57
C VAL A 701 9.06 17.92 8.53
N TYR A 702 9.29 18.71 7.46
CA TYR A 702 10.04 18.23 6.31
C TYR A 702 10.88 19.30 5.65
N ALA A 703 12.11 18.96 5.30
CA ALA A 703 13.01 19.79 4.51
C ALA A 703 13.86 18.96 3.55
N VAL A 704 14.42 19.63 2.56
CA VAL A 704 15.37 19.06 1.61
C VAL A 704 16.62 19.96 1.59
N ALA A 705 17.81 19.34 1.62
CA ALA A 705 19.06 20.01 1.28
C ALA A 705 19.51 19.54 -0.12
N GLN A 706 19.56 20.47 -1.07
CA GLN A 706 19.88 20.24 -2.48
C GLN A 706 20.95 21.18 -3.01
#